data_f3f98e868be63ccba9411244511fb08c
#
_entry.id   f3f98e868be63ccba9411244511fb08c
#
_cell.length_a   1.000
_cell.length_b   1.000
_cell.length_c   1.000
_cell.angle_alpha   90.00
_cell.angle_beta   90.00
_cell.angle_gamma   90.00
#
_symmetry.space_group_name_H-M   'P 1'
#
loop_
_entity.id
_entity.type
_entity.pdbx_description
1 polymer ?
#
loop_
_entity_poly.entity_id
_entity_poly.type
_entity_poly.pdbx_seq_one_letter_code
_entity_poly.pdbx_strand_id
1 'polypeptide(L)'
;MIRYAQVVVPVPLKAEFTYSFDSDVMDIVPGVRVSVPFGSRKKQIQGYVISVSDTRPDGGFEVKPVTRLIDKEPLFDDADYRLALWMEKFYFSSRGEILDTMIPGGRRDTAFGALDADEAMPRPEVVLSDEQQNAVRTVMESDKDLFYLFGVTGSGKTEVFLRCAEQVIAQGGQVIYLVPEITLTHQLALQVTKRFHDNVAILHSGMTDSQRIAQWRRIKRCEVSLVIGARSAVFAPFRNLKMIIIDEEHENSYKSGNSPRYHARQVAQKRIQDCGGKLLMGSATPSLEAWQLMKDPSRMVRIDLRNRVGGGSMPKVGIVDMTKEEGIFSSTLQEKMLRTLADGRQVILFLNRRGYSYYFHCRSCGYELKGPHCDVAMTFHKRHNVLRCHYCGYSQKPVTVCPECGSMDVMYSGFGTEQVEQELHRLFPLYRVARLDTDTVSKDRGAIQKTLDDFRAGNIHILLGTQMVAKGLNFPNVRLVGIIMADSGLLIPDFRAEERTFDLLVQVSGRSGRADSEGEVIVQTRMKDNPAISFASRGEVEQFFDQELAIRRETSFPPFSRMVNIVVHSKNASAARSFADMLAQKLRSEVRRTQVYGANECPIEKIRESYRFQILLRSSAPADMLNAVMRVTTGLSIPWNVSVDIDVDPVDLL
;
A
#
# COMPACT_ATOMS: atom_id res chain seq x y z
N MET A 1 -42.37 23.55 0.44
CA MET A 1 -41.61 24.77 0.86
C MET A 1 -40.21 24.73 0.25
N ILE A 2 -39.72 25.84 -0.34
CA ILE A 2 -38.39 25.88 -0.94
C ILE A 2 -37.34 26.03 0.17
N ARG A 3 -36.36 25.09 0.19
CA ARG A 3 -35.22 25.08 1.07
C ARG A 3 -33.92 24.99 0.25
N TYR A 4 -32.79 25.17 0.88
CA TYR A 4 -31.47 25.23 0.24
C TYR A 4 -30.52 24.22 0.86
N ALA A 5 -29.84 23.44 0.02
CA ALA A 5 -28.85 22.48 0.42
C ALA A 5 -27.42 22.93 0.01
N GLN A 6 -26.48 22.92 0.94
CA GLN A 6 -25.07 23.07 0.64
C GLN A 6 -24.55 21.71 0.23
N VAL A 7 -23.94 21.62 -0.94
CA VAL A 7 -23.52 20.37 -1.57
C VAL A 7 -22.06 20.47 -2.00
N VAL A 8 -21.27 19.46 -1.69
CA VAL A 8 -19.94 19.26 -2.27
C VAL A 8 -20.01 18.17 -3.33
N VAL A 9 -19.23 18.34 -4.40
CA VAL A 9 -19.21 17.43 -5.55
C VAL A 9 -17.82 16.83 -5.75
N PRO A 10 -17.67 15.59 -6.29
CA PRO A 10 -16.40 14.91 -6.45
C PRO A 10 -15.60 15.45 -7.65
N VAL A 11 -15.18 16.69 -7.53
CA VAL A 11 -14.31 17.39 -8.47
C VAL A 11 -13.18 18.06 -7.68
N PRO A 12 -12.01 18.33 -8.29
CA PRO A 12 -10.87 18.93 -7.59
C PRO A 12 -11.06 20.43 -7.31
N LEU A 13 -12.24 20.80 -6.79
CA LEU A 13 -12.60 22.15 -6.40
C LEU A 13 -12.94 22.20 -4.92
N LYS A 14 -12.25 23.04 -4.16
CA LYS A 14 -12.49 23.27 -2.72
C LYS A 14 -13.64 24.29 -2.53
N ALA A 15 -14.81 23.99 -3.08
CA ALA A 15 -15.98 24.84 -3.04
C ALA A 15 -17.23 24.08 -2.61
N GLU A 16 -18.13 24.79 -1.97
CA GLU A 16 -19.47 24.36 -1.65
C GLU A 16 -20.43 25.02 -2.62
N PHE A 17 -21.42 24.26 -3.07
CA PHE A 17 -22.42 24.73 -4.05
C PHE A 17 -23.81 24.69 -3.44
N THR A 18 -24.57 25.77 -3.61
CA THR A 18 -25.96 25.84 -3.12
C THR A 18 -26.94 25.41 -4.20
N TYR A 19 -27.83 24.50 -3.81
CA TYR A 19 -28.94 24.05 -4.64
C TYR A 19 -30.26 24.21 -3.89
N SER A 20 -31.36 24.55 -4.61
CA SER A 20 -32.70 24.61 -4.05
C SER A 20 -33.40 23.26 -4.15
N PHE A 21 -34.34 23.00 -3.26
CA PHE A 21 -35.24 21.85 -3.34
C PHE A 21 -36.59 22.16 -2.67
N ASP A 22 -37.64 21.44 -3.07
CA ASP A 22 -38.95 21.51 -2.42
C ASP A 22 -39.02 20.43 -1.34
N SER A 23 -39.15 20.85 -0.07
CA SER A 23 -39.21 19.94 1.07
C SER A 23 -40.48 19.07 1.09
N ASP A 24 -41.55 19.47 0.38
CA ASP A 24 -42.77 18.69 0.28
C ASP A 24 -42.62 17.53 -0.73
N VAL A 25 -41.57 17.57 -1.57
CA VAL A 25 -41.27 16.56 -2.61
C VAL A 25 -40.05 15.70 -2.24
N MET A 26 -39.02 16.28 -1.63
CA MET A 26 -37.77 15.62 -1.30
C MET A 26 -37.38 15.93 0.14
N ASP A 27 -37.26 14.88 0.96
CA ASP A 27 -36.72 14.98 2.32
C ASP A 27 -35.20 14.96 2.30
N ILE A 28 -34.60 16.11 2.01
CA ILE A 28 -33.13 16.27 1.95
C ILE A 28 -32.63 16.72 3.31
N VAL A 29 -31.74 15.88 3.88
CA VAL A 29 -31.05 16.12 5.16
C VAL A 29 -29.54 16.03 4.97
N PRO A 30 -28.71 16.60 5.88
CA PRO A 30 -27.27 16.41 5.84
C PRO A 30 -26.91 14.92 5.87
N GLY A 31 -25.87 14.55 5.11
CA GLY A 31 -25.38 13.17 5.03
C GLY A 31 -25.95 12.33 3.88
N VAL A 32 -26.94 12.84 3.12
CA VAL A 32 -27.47 12.14 1.94
C VAL A 32 -26.76 12.54 0.65
N ARG A 33 -26.81 11.65 -0.36
CA ARG A 33 -26.37 11.97 -1.72
C ARG A 33 -27.53 12.49 -2.56
N VAL A 34 -27.21 13.45 -3.40
CA VAL A 34 -28.14 14.04 -4.36
C VAL A 34 -27.54 14.04 -5.76
N SER A 35 -28.41 14.08 -6.79
CA SER A 35 -28.01 14.36 -8.16
C SER A 35 -28.27 15.83 -8.46
N VAL A 36 -27.24 16.54 -8.91
CA VAL A 36 -27.29 17.99 -9.17
C VAL A 36 -26.72 18.33 -10.54
N PRO A 37 -27.22 19.37 -11.22
CA PRO A 37 -26.67 19.87 -12.46
C PRO A 37 -25.37 20.64 -12.18
N PHE A 38 -24.26 20.26 -12.84
CA PHE A 38 -22.94 20.86 -12.64
C PHE A 38 -22.32 21.32 -13.96
N GLY A 39 -21.64 22.46 -13.92
CA GLY A 39 -20.96 23.06 -15.08
C GLY A 39 -21.88 23.63 -16.14
N SER A 40 -21.31 24.14 -17.24
CA SER A 40 -22.01 24.81 -18.34
C SER A 40 -22.94 23.89 -19.13
N ARG A 41 -22.59 22.61 -19.27
CA ARG A 41 -23.37 21.61 -20.01
C ARG A 41 -24.49 20.96 -19.18
N LYS A 42 -24.79 21.44 -17.98
CA LYS A 42 -25.81 20.90 -17.04
C LYS A 42 -25.69 19.38 -16.86
N LYS A 43 -24.44 18.82 -16.92
CA LYS A 43 -24.21 17.41 -16.69
C LYS A 43 -24.63 17.06 -15.27
N GLN A 44 -25.41 16.00 -15.11
CA GLN A 44 -25.79 15.50 -13.80
C GLN A 44 -24.62 14.85 -13.11
N ILE A 45 -24.32 15.29 -11.89
CA ILE A 45 -23.25 14.74 -11.05
C ILE A 45 -23.82 14.39 -9.67
N GLN A 46 -23.23 13.39 -9.02
CA GLN A 46 -23.52 13.08 -7.62
C GLN A 46 -22.90 14.16 -6.73
N GLY A 47 -23.61 14.59 -5.72
CA GLY A 47 -23.13 15.50 -4.69
C GLY A 47 -23.51 15.00 -3.29
N TYR A 48 -22.83 15.51 -2.28
CA TYR A 48 -23.00 15.16 -0.87
C TYR A 48 -23.53 16.36 -0.13
N VAL A 49 -24.69 16.23 0.52
CA VAL A 49 -25.32 17.30 1.28
C VAL A 49 -24.63 17.45 2.62
N ILE A 50 -24.08 18.63 2.90
CA ILE A 50 -23.36 18.93 4.15
C ILE A 50 -24.17 19.76 5.13
N SER A 51 -25.07 20.60 4.63
CA SER A 51 -26.04 21.35 5.45
C SER A 51 -27.28 21.71 4.68
N VAL A 52 -28.34 22.06 5.40
CA VAL A 52 -29.64 22.52 4.83
C VAL A 52 -30.08 23.79 5.56
N SER A 53 -30.62 24.76 4.83
CA SER A 53 -31.09 26.04 5.35
C SER A 53 -32.42 26.42 4.74
N ASP A 54 -33.23 27.16 5.50
CA ASP A 54 -34.48 27.77 5.01
C ASP A 54 -34.21 29.15 4.37
N THR A 55 -33.01 29.70 4.59
CA THR A 55 -32.63 31.02 4.09
C THR A 55 -31.94 30.91 2.74
N ARG A 56 -32.41 31.67 1.75
CA ARG A 56 -31.71 31.80 0.47
C ARG A 56 -30.34 32.46 0.69
N PRO A 57 -29.27 31.90 0.13
CA PRO A 57 -27.95 32.53 0.24
C PRO A 57 -27.92 33.88 -0.46
N ASP A 58 -27.24 34.83 0.18
CA ASP A 58 -26.96 36.14 -0.42
C ASP A 58 -25.99 35.98 -1.59
N GLY A 59 -26.32 36.60 -2.73
CA GLY A 59 -25.47 36.59 -3.93
C GLY A 59 -26.35 36.57 -5.19
N GLY A 60 -26.03 37.38 -6.17
CA GLY A 60 -26.81 37.54 -7.41
C GLY A 60 -26.74 36.36 -8.40
N PHE A 61 -26.43 35.15 -7.93
CA PHE A 61 -26.33 33.95 -8.76
C PHE A 61 -27.63 33.14 -8.79
N GLU A 62 -27.89 32.47 -9.90
CA GLU A 62 -29.00 31.56 -10.07
C GLU A 62 -28.76 30.27 -9.26
N VAL A 63 -29.68 30.01 -8.29
CA VAL A 63 -29.66 28.75 -7.53
C VAL A 63 -30.39 27.68 -8.33
N LYS A 64 -29.68 26.66 -8.80
CA LYS A 64 -30.23 25.55 -9.55
C LYS A 64 -30.91 24.54 -8.61
N PRO A 65 -31.98 23.83 -9.09
CA PRO A 65 -32.65 22.84 -8.27
C PRO A 65 -31.85 21.52 -8.19
N VAL A 66 -32.01 20.83 -7.06
CA VAL A 66 -31.64 19.41 -6.94
C VAL A 66 -32.49 18.59 -7.89
N THR A 67 -31.89 17.76 -8.70
CA THR A 67 -32.61 16.94 -9.69
C THR A 67 -33.23 15.69 -9.08
N ARG A 68 -32.55 15.07 -8.14
CA ARG A 68 -33.02 13.83 -7.51
C ARG A 68 -32.32 13.57 -6.17
N LEU A 69 -33.07 13.11 -5.18
CA LEU A 69 -32.52 12.48 -3.97
C LEU A 69 -32.04 11.04 -4.29
N ILE A 70 -30.83 10.69 -3.93
CA ILE A 70 -30.25 9.36 -4.21
C ILE A 70 -30.50 8.41 -3.04
N ASP A 71 -30.24 8.87 -1.81
CA ASP A 71 -30.37 8.05 -0.60
C ASP A 71 -31.56 8.49 0.24
N LYS A 72 -32.26 7.51 0.84
CA LYS A 72 -33.39 7.75 1.75
C LYS A 72 -32.95 8.05 3.19
N GLU A 73 -31.73 7.71 3.54
CA GLU A 73 -31.13 7.87 4.87
C GLU A 73 -29.71 8.43 4.75
N PRO A 74 -29.22 9.21 5.74
CA PRO A 74 -27.86 9.72 5.72
C PRO A 74 -26.82 8.58 5.71
N LEU A 75 -25.82 8.69 4.83
CA LEU A 75 -24.72 7.74 4.72
C LEU A 75 -23.50 8.12 5.57
N PHE A 76 -23.41 9.38 5.96
CA PHE A 76 -22.34 9.89 6.82
C PHE A 76 -22.92 10.86 7.85
N ASP A 77 -22.19 11.11 8.91
CA ASP A 77 -22.56 12.02 10.00
C ASP A 77 -21.49 13.10 10.24
N ASP A 78 -21.66 13.89 11.30
CA ASP A 78 -20.72 14.97 11.65
C ASP A 78 -19.31 14.45 11.97
N ALA A 79 -19.16 13.24 12.50
CA ALA A 79 -17.85 12.66 12.79
C ALA A 79 -17.12 12.31 11.48
N ASP A 80 -17.83 11.70 10.55
CA ASP A 80 -17.32 11.41 9.20
C ASP A 80 -16.96 12.70 8.46
N TYR A 81 -17.81 13.73 8.59
CA TYR A 81 -17.54 15.03 7.97
C TYR A 81 -16.33 15.74 8.59
N ARG A 82 -16.15 15.69 9.91
CA ARG A 82 -14.91 16.20 10.56
C ARG A 82 -13.66 15.46 10.09
N LEU A 83 -13.75 14.16 9.89
CA LEU A 83 -12.65 13.38 9.28
C LEU A 83 -12.35 13.88 7.86
N ALA A 84 -13.38 14.13 7.04
CA ALA A 84 -13.21 14.66 5.69
C ALA A 84 -12.55 16.05 5.71
N LEU A 85 -12.90 16.94 6.64
CA LEU A 85 -12.27 18.25 6.82
C LEU A 85 -10.79 18.14 7.22
N TRP A 86 -10.45 17.17 8.07
CA TRP A 86 -9.06 16.90 8.41
C TRP A 86 -8.28 16.38 7.19
N MET A 87 -8.86 15.46 6.43
CA MET A 87 -8.25 14.93 5.21
C MET A 87 -8.06 16.01 4.14
N GLU A 88 -9.00 16.94 3.97
CA GLU A 88 -8.86 18.07 3.04
C GLU A 88 -7.61 18.89 3.33
N LYS A 89 -7.39 19.20 4.61
CA LYS A 89 -6.23 19.99 5.05
C LYS A 89 -4.92 19.20 4.92
N PHE A 90 -4.96 17.90 5.23
CA PHE A 90 -3.77 17.08 5.31
C PHE A 90 -3.32 16.54 3.95
N TYR A 91 -4.26 16.13 3.08
CA TYR A 91 -3.95 15.52 1.77
C TYR A 91 -4.19 16.47 0.58
N PHE A 92 -4.59 17.70 0.82
CA PHE A 92 -4.83 18.74 -0.20
C PHE A 92 -5.87 18.39 -1.26
N SER A 93 -6.74 17.44 -1.02
CA SER A 93 -7.84 17.04 -1.90
C SER A 93 -9.12 17.81 -1.56
N SER A 94 -10.07 17.85 -2.47
CA SER A 94 -11.37 18.47 -2.20
C SER A 94 -12.26 17.61 -1.31
N ARG A 95 -13.14 18.22 -0.52
CA ARG A 95 -14.11 17.49 0.33
C ARG A 95 -15.01 16.56 -0.47
N GLY A 96 -15.40 16.97 -1.67
CA GLY A 96 -16.22 16.13 -2.55
C GLY A 96 -15.49 14.85 -2.99
N GLU A 97 -14.19 14.91 -3.38
CA GLU A 97 -13.38 13.74 -3.70
C GLU A 97 -13.15 12.85 -2.48
N ILE A 98 -12.99 13.45 -1.31
CA ILE A 98 -12.79 12.72 -0.05
C ILE A 98 -14.07 11.95 0.32
N LEU A 99 -15.23 12.59 0.32
CA LEU A 99 -16.51 11.92 0.61
C LEU A 99 -16.83 10.83 -0.42
N ASP A 100 -16.49 11.05 -1.70
CA ASP A 100 -16.63 10.04 -2.76
C ASP A 100 -15.72 8.82 -2.56
N THR A 101 -14.57 9.03 -1.93
CA THR A 101 -13.65 7.96 -1.54
C THR A 101 -14.10 7.24 -0.27
N MET A 102 -14.63 7.97 0.71
CA MET A 102 -15.10 7.42 1.98
C MET A 102 -16.36 6.59 1.80
N ILE A 103 -17.31 7.08 1.03
CA ILE A 103 -18.67 6.53 0.92
C ILE A 103 -18.76 5.66 -0.34
N PRO A 104 -19.15 4.38 -0.24
CA PRO A 104 -19.31 3.52 -1.41
C PRO A 104 -20.28 4.09 -2.43
N GLY A 105 -19.98 3.89 -3.72
CA GLY A 105 -20.92 4.14 -4.82
C GLY A 105 -22.22 3.34 -4.64
N GLY A 106 -22.95 3.08 -5.69
CA GLY A 106 -24.14 2.21 -5.65
C GLY A 106 -25.41 2.95 -5.17
N ARG A 107 -26.52 2.43 -5.60
CA ARG A 107 -27.85 3.04 -5.33
C ARG A 107 -28.86 2.05 -4.78
N ARG A 108 -28.68 0.75 -5.06
CA ARG A 108 -29.59 -0.34 -4.67
C ARG A 108 -28.86 -1.29 -3.76
N ASP A 109 -29.54 -1.83 -2.77
CA ASP A 109 -29.04 -2.92 -1.97
C ASP A 109 -29.17 -4.22 -2.77
N THR A 110 -28.07 -4.89 -3.00
CA THR A 110 -28.04 -6.26 -3.49
C THR A 110 -27.53 -7.11 -2.34
N ALA A 111 -28.30 -8.13 -1.95
CA ALA A 111 -27.86 -9.04 -0.92
C ALA A 111 -26.50 -9.65 -1.32
N PHE A 112 -25.55 -9.56 -0.42
CA PHE A 112 -24.33 -10.34 -0.53
C PHE A 112 -24.77 -11.78 -0.21
N GLY A 113 -24.66 -12.70 -1.17
CA GLY A 113 -24.86 -14.12 -0.89
C GLY A 113 -23.94 -14.47 0.27
N ALA A 114 -24.48 -15.08 1.32
CA ALA A 114 -23.67 -15.65 2.37
C ALA A 114 -22.57 -16.47 1.68
N LEU A 115 -21.30 -16.25 2.06
CA LEU A 115 -20.26 -17.19 1.66
C LEU A 115 -20.76 -18.52 2.18
N ASP A 116 -21.09 -19.45 1.25
CA ASP A 116 -21.58 -20.77 1.60
C ASP A 116 -20.58 -21.37 2.59
N ALA A 117 -20.90 -21.24 3.84
CA ALA A 117 -20.21 -21.90 4.91
C ALA A 117 -20.73 -23.35 4.85
N ASP A 118 -20.14 -24.15 3.94
CA ASP A 118 -20.31 -25.60 4.03
C ASP A 118 -20.17 -25.98 5.50
N GLU A 119 -21.13 -26.79 5.98
CA GLU A 119 -21.17 -27.33 7.32
C GLU A 119 -19.87 -28.09 7.59
N ALA A 120 -18.83 -27.40 7.96
CA ALA A 120 -17.51 -27.96 8.17
C ALA A 120 -17.24 -28.10 9.66
N MET A 121 -16.78 -29.28 10.01
CA MET A 121 -16.26 -29.76 11.29
C MET A 121 -15.95 -28.66 12.30
N PRO A 122 -16.33 -28.85 13.58
CA PRO A 122 -15.90 -27.96 14.66
C PRO A 122 -14.37 -27.91 14.65
N ARG A 123 -13.81 -26.70 14.52
CA ARG A 123 -12.36 -26.54 14.69
C ARG A 123 -12.01 -26.78 16.15
N PRO A 124 -10.90 -27.50 16.43
CA PRO A 124 -10.37 -27.54 17.78
C PRO A 124 -10.13 -26.10 18.25
N GLU A 125 -10.48 -25.82 19.48
CA GLU A 125 -10.25 -24.53 20.11
C GLU A 125 -8.74 -24.23 20.05
N VAL A 126 -8.38 -23.10 19.40
CA VAL A 126 -6.95 -22.71 19.27
C VAL A 126 -6.46 -22.29 20.63
N VAL A 127 -5.59 -23.09 21.22
CA VAL A 127 -4.92 -22.76 22.48
C VAL A 127 -3.80 -21.75 22.18
N LEU A 128 -3.88 -20.57 22.79
CA LEU A 128 -2.86 -19.54 22.66
C LEU A 128 -1.60 -19.94 23.43
N SER A 129 -0.42 -19.67 22.85
CA SER A 129 0.83 -19.73 23.60
C SER A 129 0.90 -18.64 24.68
N ASP A 130 1.82 -18.79 25.64
CA ASP A 130 2.03 -17.79 26.70
C ASP A 130 2.37 -16.40 26.14
N GLU A 131 3.18 -16.34 25.06
CA GLU A 131 3.49 -15.09 24.37
C GLU A 131 2.23 -14.44 23.78
N GLN A 132 1.37 -15.23 23.13
CA GLN A 132 0.13 -14.73 22.56
C GLN A 132 -0.88 -14.30 23.63
N GLN A 133 -1.02 -15.05 24.72
CA GLN A 133 -1.88 -14.67 25.85
C GLN A 133 -1.41 -13.36 26.49
N ASN A 134 -0.09 -13.23 26.71
CA ASN A 134 0.49 -12.00 27.22
C ASN A 134 0.29 -10.81 26.28
N ALA A 135 0.40 -11.04 24.96
CA ALA A 135 0.14 -10.01 23.94
C ALA A 135 -1.29 -9.49 24.02
N VAL A 136 -2.29 -10.39 24.07
CA VAL A 136 -3.70 -10.01 24.18
C VAL A 136 -3.92 -9.23 25.49
N ARG A 137 -3.41 -9.73 26.62
CA ARG A 137 -3.54 -9.06 27.91
C ARG A 137 -2.94 -7.66 27.88
N THR A 138 -1.72 -7.51 27.35
CA THR A 138 -1.04 -6.21 27.25
C THR A 138 -1.85 -5.21 26.45
N VAL A 139 -2.42 -5.61 25.31
CA VAL A 139 -3.26 -4.74 24.49
C VAL A 139 -4.52 -4.34 25.21
N MET A 140 -5.18 -5.28 25.91
CA MET A 140 -6.49 -5.03 26.50
C MET A 140 -6.40 -4.21 27.81
N GLU A 141 -5.42 -4.49 28.67
CA GLU A 141 -5.30 -3.88 30.01
C GLU A 141 -4.54 -2.54 30.01
N SER A 142 -3.69 -2.27 29.00
CA SER A 142 -2.91 -1.04 28.93
C SER A 142 -3.80 0.19 28.70
N ASP A 143 -3.42 1.33 29.29
CA ASP A 143 -4.00 2.66 29.05
C ASP A 143 -3.53 3.34 27.74
N LYS A 144 -2.56 2.74 27.05
CA LYS A 144 -2.01 3.25 25.79
C LYS A 144 -2.98 3.03 24.62
N ASP A 145 -2.81 3.82 23.58
CA ASP A 145 -3.63 3.80 22.38
C ASP A 145 -2.92 3.20 21.15
N LEU A 146 -1.58 3.13 21.14
CA LEU A 146 -0.79 2.63 20.02
C LEU A 146 0.03 1.40 20.40
N PHE A 147 -0.21 0.29 19.67
CA PHE A 147 0.46 -1.00 19.89
C PHE A 147 1.04 -1.53 18.59
N TYR A 148 2.19 -2.17 18.69
CA TYR A 148 2.79 -2.89 17.58
C TYR A 148 3.13 -4.33 17.96
N LEU A 149 2.52 -5.28 17.27
CA LEU A 149 2.77 -6.72 17.41
C LEU A 149 3.89 -7.12 16.44
N PHE A 150 5.14 -7.08 16.91
CA PHE A 150 6.30 -7.51 16.17
C PHE A 150 6.48 -9.02 16.32
N GLY A 151 6.36 -9.75 15.23
CA GLY A 151 6.43 -11.21 15.35
C GLY A 151 6.87 -11.88 14.06
N VAL A 152 7.68 -12.93 14.22
CA VAL A 152 8.16 -13.72 13.08
C VAL A 152 7.01 -14.25 12.23
N THR A 153 7.30 -14.56 10.95
CA THR A 153 6.32 -15.18 10.08
C THR A 153 5.86 -16.53 10.65
N GLY A 154 4.56 -16.73 10.83
CA GLY A 154 4.01 -17.94 11.43
C GLY A 154 3.95 -17.94 12.96
N SER A 155 4.18 -16.80 13.63
CA SER A 155 4.00 -16.65 15.09
C SER A 155 2.54 -16.58 15.55
N GLY A 156 1.58 -16.58 14.63
CA GLY A 156 0.15 -16.53 14.96
C GLY A 156 -0.37 -15.13 15.28
N LYS A 157 0.22 -14.08 14.74
CA LYS A 157 -0.26 -12.69 14.88
C LYS A 157 -1.76 -12.54 14.61
N THR A 158 -2.26 -13.19 13.55
CA THR A 158 -3.68 -13.16 13.18
C THR A 158 -4.58 -13.67 14.29
N GLU A 159 -4.17 -14.70 15.04
CA GLU A 159 -4.95 -15.20 16.18
C GLU A 159 -4.99 -14.19 17.33
N VAL A 160 -3.88 -13.51 17.63
CA VAL A 160 -3.85 -12.42 18.62
C VAL A 160 -4.79 -11.28 18.21
N PHE A 161 -4.77 -10.89 16.93
CA PHE A 161 -5.66 -9.85 16.39
C PHE A 161 -7.14 -10.24 16.56
N LEU A 162 -7.50 -11.47 16.22
CA LEU A 162 -8.88 -11.94 16.33
C LEU A 162 -9.33 -12.08 17.81
N ARG A 163 -8.43 -12.48 18.71
CA ARG A 163 -8.73 -12.53 20.17
C ARG A 163 -8.94 -11.14 20.75
N CYS A 164 -8.11 -10.16 20.37
CA CYS A 164 -8.34 -8.77 20.79
C CYS A 164 -9.69 -8.24 20.26
N ALA A 165 -10.02 -8.53 18.99
CA ALA A 165 -11.30 -8.14 18.41
C ALA A 165 -12.49 -8.77 19.16
N GLU A 166 -12.43 -10.06 19.51
CA GLU A 166 -13.47 -10.75 20.31
C GLU A 166 -13.68 -10.07 21.66
N GLN A 167 -12.59 -9.75 22.38
CA GLN A 167 -12.71 -9.14 23.69
C GLN A 167 -13.31 -7.72 23.62
N VAL A 168 -12.93 -6.93 22.63
CA VAL A 168 -13.53 -5.60 22.38
C VAL A 168 -15.02 -5.72 22.06
N ILE A 169 -15.40 -6.67 21.21
CA ILE A 169 -16.80 -6.89 20.83
C ILE A 169 -17.64 -7.40 22.03
N ALA A 170 -17.09 -8.29 22.84
CA ALA A 170 -17.73 -8.76 24.06
C ALA A 170 -18.00 -7.63 25.08
N GLN A 171 -17.20 -6.57 25.04
CA GLN A 171 -17.38 -5.34 25.82
C GLN A 171 -18.33 -4.32 25.14
N GLY A 172 -18.99 -4.69 24.04
CA GLY A 172 -19.90 -3.83 23.29
C GLY A 172 -19.20 -2.83 22.36
N GLY A 173 -17.89 -2.96 22.14
CA GLY A 173 -17.13 -2.15 21.21
C GLY A 173 -17.21 -2.64 19.76
N GLN A 174 -16.77 -1.81 18.83
CA GLN A 174 -16.72 -2.12 17.42
C GLN A 174 -15.28 -2.07 16.91
N VAL A 175 -14.95 -2.95 15.93
CA VAL A 175 -13.57 -3.18 15.47
C VAL A 175 -13.48 -3.07 13.95
N ILE A 176 -12.47 -2.36 13.46
CA ILE A 176 -12.06 -2.39 12.07
C ILE A 176 -10.77 -3.21 11.96
N TYR A 177 -10.77 -4.24 11.11
CA TYR A 177 -9.59 -5.05 10.84
C TYR A 177 -9.16 -4.85 9.37
N LEU A 178 -8.05 -4.13 9.19
CA LEU A 178 -7.47 -3.87 7.89
C LEU A 178 -6.46 -4.94 7.53
N VAL A 179 -6.60 -5.49 6.33
CA VAL A 179 -5.66 -6.45 5.76
C VAL A 179 -5.22 -5.99 4.37
N PRO A 180 -4.01 -6.34 3.91
CA PRO A 180 -3.63 -6.07 2.53
C PRO A 180 -4.61 -6.71 1.55
N GLU A 181 -4.92 -6.04 0.45
CA GLU A 181 -5.92 -6.50 -0.52
C GLU A 181 -5.64 -7.92 -1.05
N ILE A 182 -4.36 -8.26 -1.19
CA ILE A 182 -3.91 -9.59 -1.63
C ILE A 182 -4.11 -10.66 -0.53
N THR A 183 -4.06 -10.25 0.74
CA THR A 183 -4.20 -11.16 1.89
C THR A 183 -5.67 -11.43 2.24
N LEU A 184 -6.60 -10.57 1.79
CA LEU A 184 -8.04 -10.82 1.95
C LEU A 184 -8.49 -11.95 1.02
N THR A 185 -7.93 -13.13 1.25
CA THR A 185 -8.27 -14.35 0.53
C THR A 185 -9.62 -14.88 1.02
N HIS A 186 -10.27 -15.67 0.15
CA HIS A 186 -11.48 -16.39 0.52
C HIS A 186 -11.30 -17.17 1.83
N GLN A 187 -10.10 -17.69 2.09
CA GLN A 187 -9.78 -18.45 3.31
C GLN A 187 -9.84 -17.59 4.58
N LEU A 188 -9.28 -16.36 4.58
CA LEU A 188 -9.36 -15.47 5.73
C LEU A 188 -10.81 -14.99 5.94
N ALA A 189 -11.51 -14.64 4.87
CA ALA A 189 -12.90 -14.26 4.93
C ALA A 189 -13.77 -15.37 5.55
N LEU A 190 -13.60 -16.62 5.10
CA LEU A 190 -14.27 -17.80 5.68
C LEU A 190 -13.91 -18.00 7.16
N GLN A 191 -12.63 -17.87 7.52
CA GLN A 191 -12.19 -18.02 8.91
C GLN A 191 -12.87 -17.01 9.83
N VAL A 192 -12.95 -15.75 9.39
CA VAL A 192 -13.58 -14.66 10.15
C VAL A 192 -15.09 -14.84 10.21
N THR A 193 -15.76 -15.18 9.09
CA THR A 193 -17.19 -15.43 9.07
C THR A 193 -17.58 -16.61 9.96
N LYS A 194 -16.81 -17.70 9.97
CA LYS A 194 -17.04 -18.84 10.87
C LYS A 194 -16.88 -18.50 12.34
N ARG A 195 -16.09 -17.47 12.67
CA ARG A 195 -15.79 -17.07 14.05
C ARG A 195 -16.77 -16.03 14.58
N PHE A 196 -17.16 -15.06 13.74
CA PHE A 196 -18.02 -13.95 14.13
C PHE A 196 -19.45 -14.08 13.59
N HIS A 197 -19.73 -15.10 12.79
CA HIS A 197 -21.04 -15.35 12.16
C HIS A 197 -21.59 -14.12 11.42
N ASP A 198 -22.82 -13.74 11.65
CA ASP A 198 -23.47 -12.59 11.01
C ASP A 198 -22.98 -11.23 11.55
N ASN A 199 -22.17 -11.22 12.64
CA ASN A 199 -21.65 -10.01 13.26
C ASN A 199 -20.42 -9.43 12.55
N VAL A 200 -20.20 -9.77 11.27
CA VAL A 200 -19.09 -9.28 10.46
C VAL A 200 -19.55 -8.72 9.12
N ALA A 201 -18.93 -7.62 8.70
CA ALA A 201 -19.01 -7.10 7.34
C ALA A 201 -17.66 -7.24 6.65
N ILE A 202 -17.66 -7.70 5.39
CA ILE A 202 -16.45 -7.85 4.58
C ILE A 202 -16.47 -6.81 3.46
N LEU A 203 -15.39 -6.03 3.33
CA LEU A 203 -15.24 -4.98 2.32
C LEU A 203 -13.99 -5.23 1.46
N HIS A 204 -14.17 -5.56 0.19
CA HIS A 204 -13.06 -5.80 -0.75
C HIS A 204 -13.33 -5.24 -2.16
N SER A 205 -12.27 -5.11 -2.95
CA SER A 205 -12.32 -4.53 -4.31
C SER A 205 -13.16 -5.34 -5.31
N GLY A 206 -13.34 -6.63 -5.08
CA GLY A 206 -14.14 -7.52 -5.93
C GLY A 206 -15.66 -7.36 -5.77
N MET A 207 -16.12 -6.60 -4.77
CA MET A 207 -17.55 -6.33 -4.57
C MET A 207 -18.06 -5.30 -5.56
N THR A 208 -19.32 -5.46 -5.99
CA THR A 208 -20.03 -4.43 -6.72
C THR A 208 -20.36 -3.26 -5.81
N ASP A 209 -20.59 -2.07 -6.38
CA ASP A 209 -20.99 -0.88 -5.61
C ASP A 209 -22.27 -1.12 -4.81
N SER A 210 -23.22 -1.88 -5.35
CA SER A 210 -24.47 -2.25 -4.67
C SER A 210 -24.23 -3.15 -3.45
N GLN A 211 -23.29 -4.09 -3.53
CA GLN A 211 -22.90 -4.91 -2.39
C GLN A 211 -22.17 -4.10 -1.32
N ARG A 212 -21.28 -3.20 -1.72
CA ARG A 212 -20.56 -2.32 -0.80
C ARG A 212 -21.50 -1.40 -0.02
N ILE A 213 -22.48 -0.77 -0.69
CA ILE A 213 -23.44 0.12 -0.04
C ILE A 213 -24.36 -0.66 0.92
N ALA A 214 -24.72 -1.90 0.60
CA ALA A 214 -25.49 -2.76 1.50
C ALA A 214 -24.70 -3.06 2.80
N GLN A 215 -23.41 -3.43 2.69
CA GLN A 215 -22.56 -3.62 3.87
C GLN A 215 -22.39 -2.31 4.66
N TRP A 216 -22.18 -1.19 3.98
CA TRP A 216 -22.08 0.12 4.61
C TRP A 216 -23.29 0.45 5.48
N ARG A 217 -24.51 0.19 4.98
CA ARG A 217 -25.74 0.41 5.74
C ARG A 217 -25.87 -0.52 6.93
N ARG A 218 -25.50 -1.80 6.81
CA ARG A 218 -25.44 -2.74 7.95
C ARG A 218 -24.52 -2.23 9.06
N ILE A 219 -23.33 -1.73 8.68
CA ILE A 219 -22.36 -1.16 9.62
C ILE A 219 -22.96 0.07 10.31
N LYS A 220 -23.54 0.99 9.55
CA LYS A 220 -24.12 2.23 10.07
C LYS A 220 -25.31 2.00 11.01
N ARG A 221 -26.10 0.96 10.74
CA ARG A 221 -27.23 0.54 11.59
C ARG A 221 -26.80 -0.26 12.80
N CYS A 222 -25.49 -0.45 13.02
CA CYS A 222 -24.93 -1.26 14.09
C CYS A 222 -25.40 -2.73 14.07
N GLU A 223 -25.69 -3.28 12.89
CA GLU A 223 -26.04 -4.69 12.71
C GLU A 223 -24.81 -5.60 12.80
N VAL A 224 -23.62 -5.03 12.74
CA VAL A 224 -22.32 -5.73 12.83
C VAL A 224 -21.36 -4.98 13.75
N SER A 225 -20.47 -5.72 14.42
CA SER A 225 -19.46 -5.15 15.31
C SER A 225 -18.03 -5.28 14.77
N LEU A 226 -17.83 -6.08 13.72
CA LEU A 226 -16.54 -6.26 13.06
C LEU A 226 -16.64 -5.88 11.57
N VAL A 227 -15.68 -5.10 11.09
CA VAL A 227 -15.44 -4.92 9.65
C VAL A 227 -14.06 -5.47 9.34
N ILE A 228 -13.96 -6.37 8.36
CA ILE A 228 -12.67 -6.76 7.77
C ILE A 228 -12.61 -6.28 6.33
N GLY A 229 -11.49 -5.72 5.93
CA GLY A 229 -11.35 -5.25 4.57
C GLY A 229 -9.99 -4.68 4.22
N ALA A 230 -9.87 -4.29 2.96
CA ALA A 230 -8.69 -3.60 2.46
C ALA A 230 -8.65 -2.14 2.96
N ARG A 231 -7.69 -1.38 2.49
CA ARG A 231 -7.43 0.02 2.84
C ARG A 231 -8.69 0.88 3.06
N SER A 232 -9.68 0.79 2.17
CA SER A 232 -10.90 1.63 2.24
C SER A 232 -11.83 1.28 3.42
N ALA A 233 -11.70 0.11 4.01
CA ALA A 233 -12.47 -0.27 5.20
C ALA A 233 -12.16 0.62 6.42
N VAL A 234 -11.04 1.38 6.39
CA VAL A 234 -10.72 2.38 7.42
C VAL A 234 -11.81 3.44 7.59
N PHE A 235 -12.68 3.64 6.62
CA PHE A 235 -13.79 4.60 6.65
C PHE A 235 -15.11 4.01 7.16
N ALA A 236 -15.17 2.73 7.53
CA ALA A 236 -16.40 2.09 8.00
C ALA A 236 -17.09 2.94 9.09
N PRO A 237 -18.40 3.27 8.96
CA PRO A 237 -19.08 4.29 9.76
C PRO A 237 -19.55 3.75 11.11
N PHE A 238 -18.62 3.21 11.90
CA PHE A 238 -18.88 2.74 13.24
C PHE A 238 -19.09 3.89 14.23
N ARG A 239 -20.12 3.79 15.08
CA ARG A 239 -20.45 4.78 16.10
C ARG A 239 -19.69 4.55 17.42
N ASN A 240 -19.43 3.28 17.77
CA ASN A 240 -18.70 2.90 18.98
C ASN A 240 -17.38 2.20 18.64
N LEU A 241 -16.60 2.82 17.75
CA LEU A 241 -15.29 2.30 17.35
C LEU A 241 -14.33 2.30 18.53
N LYS A 242 -13.80 1.14 18.91
CA LYS A 242 -12.88 0.95 20.04
C LYS A 242 -11.52 0.42 19.62
N MET A 243 -11.42 -0.22 18.44
CA MET A 243 -10.15 -0.74 17.97
C MET A 243 -10.07 -0.69 16.44
N ILE A 244 -8.88 -0.33 15.96
CA ILE A 244 -8.48 -0.56 14.58
C ILE A 244 -7.27 -1.48 14.59
N ILE A 245 -7.32 -2.55 13.80
CA ILE A 245 -6.23 -3.50 13.62
C ILE A 245 -5.68 -3.31 12.20
N ILE A 246 -4.35 -3.29 12.04
CA ILE A 246 -3.68 -3.23 10.74
C ILE A 246 -2.68 -4.37 10.65
N ASP A 247 -3.00 -5.38 9.86
CA ASP A 247 -2.09 -6.51 9.58
C ASP A 247 -1.13 -6.14 8.46
N GLU A 248 0.11 -6.66 8.53
CA GLU A 248 1.20 -6.35 7.60
C GLU A 248 1.31 -4.84 7.33
N GLU A 249 1.50 -4.06 8.40
CA GLU A 249 1.44 -2.59 8.43
C GLU A 249 2.37 -1.93 7.39
N HIS A 250 3.51 -2.55 7.07
CA HIS A 250 4.51 -2.07 6.11
C HIS A 250 4.03 -2.05 4.65
N GLU A 251 2.86 -2.65 4.37
CA GLU A 251 2.40 -2.81 2.99
C GLU A 251 2.05 -1.50 2.30
N ASN A 252 2.67 -1.28 1.14
CA ASN A 252 2.42 -0.08 0.33
C ASN A 252 0.96 0.06 -0.15
N SER A 253 0.19 -1.04 -0.16
CA SER A 253 -1.22 -1.05 -0.54
C SER A 253 -2.12 -0.23 0.39
N TYR A 254 -1.65 0.08 1.59
CA TYR A 254 -2.34 0.99 2.52
C TYR A 254 -2.26 2.47 2.12
N LYS A 255 -1.43 2.83 1.16
CA LYS A 255 -1.40 4.16 0.52
C LYS A 255 -2.29 4.18 -0.71
N SER A 256 -3.13 5.22 -0.87
CA SER A 256 -3.93 5.42 -2.07
C SER A 256 -3.08 5.96 -3.22
N GLY A 257 -3.14 5.33 -4.39
CA GLY A 257 -2.52 5.84 -5.60
C GLY A 257 -3.31 6.96 -6.30
N ASN A 258 -4.59 7.14 -5.94
CA ASN A 258 -5.49 8.17 -6.51
C ASN A 258 -5.85 9.21 -5.45
N SER A 259 -6.29 10.40 -5.91
CA SER A 259 -6.83 11.45 -5.03
C SER A 259 -8.11 10.96 -4.31
N PRO A 260 -8.19 11.22 -3.01
CA PRO A 260 -7.16 11.65 -2.09
C PRO A 260 -6.09 10.58 -1.88
N ARG A 261 -4.82 10.97 -1.94
CA ARG A 261 -3.68 10.04 -1.76
C ARG A 261 -3.45 9.76 -0.28
N TYR A 262 -4.47 9.24 0.42
CA TYR A 262 -4.40 8.97 1.85
C TYR A 262 -3.64 7.70 2.18
N HIS A 263 -3.11 7.62 3.41
CA HIS A 263 -2.54 6.42 3.99
C HIS A 263 -3.46 5.91 5.10
N ALA A 264 -3.90 4.64 5.01
CA ALA A 264 -4.86 4.07 5.96
C ALA A 264 -4.36 4.12 7.41
N ARG A 265 -3.04 3.93 7.67
CA ARG A 265 -2.45 4.06 9.01
C ARG A 265 -2.66 5.45 9.59
N GLN A 266 -2.45 6.51 8.81
CA GLN A 266 -2.63 7.89 9.28
C GLN A 266 -4.10 8.20 9.55
N VAL A 267 -5.01 7.73 8.69
CA VAL A 267 -6.46 7.85 8.90
C VAL A 267 -6.90 7.05 10.13
N ALA A 268 -6.41 5.82 10.31
CA ALA A 268 -6.68 4.99 11.47
C ALA A 268 -6.23 5.67 12.76
N GLN A 269 -5.01 6.20 12.79
CA GLN A 269 -4.48 6.94 13.94
C GLN A 269 -5.35 8.15 14.28
N LYS A 270 -5.77 8.94 13.26
CA LYS A 270 -6.66 10.09 13.47
C LYS A 270 -7.99 9.64 14.05
N ARG A 271 -8.61 8.59 13.51
CA ARG A 271 -9.89 8.07 14.00
C ARG A 271 -9.81 7.58 15.45
N ILE A 272 -8.74 6.85 15.79
CA ILE A 272 -8.52 6.37 17.15
C ILE A 272 -8.32 7.52 18.14
N GLN A 273 -7.58 8.56 17.76
CA GLN A 273 -7.46 9.79 18.57
C GLN A 273 -8.81 10.47 18.79
N ASP A 274 -9.69 10.49 17.79
CA ASP A 274 -10.99 11.14 17.89
C ASP A 274 -12.00 10.34 18.74
N CYS A 275 -11.92 9.00 18.77
CA CYS A 275 -12.87 8.15 19.48
C CYS A 275 -12.34 7.58 20.80
N GLY A 276 -11.08 7.81 21.17
CA GLY A 276 -10.46 7.27 22.39
C GLY A 276 -10.35 5.74 22.38
N GLY A 277 -10.04 5.15 21.21
CA GLY A 277 -9.86 3.71 21.03
C GLY A 277 -8.39 3.29 21.00
N LYS A 278 -8.12 2.08 20.49
CA LYS A 278 -6.77 1.49 20.35
C LYS A 278 -6.43 1.17 18.90
N LEU A 279 -5.20 1.47 18.47
CA LEU A 279 -4.64 1.06 17.19
C LEU A 279 -3.61 -0.04 17.42
N LEU A 280 -3.91 -1.24 16.95
CA LEU A 280 -3.04 -2.40 17.01
C LEU A 280 -2.52 -2.71 15.59
N MET A 281 -1.23 -2.50 15.38
CA MET A 281 -0.56 -2.80 14.11
C MET A 281 0.33 -4.02 14.27
N GLY A 282 0.66 -4.70 13.18
CA GLY A 282 1.64 -5.77 13.27
C GLY A 282 2.21 -6.21 11.95
N SER A 283 3.44 -6.70 12.03
CA SER A 283 4.18 -7.31 10.92
C SER A 283 5.40 -8.08 11.44
N ALA A 284 5.99 -8.89 10.57
CA ALA A 284 7.33 -9.46 10.78
C ALA A 284 8.43 -8.47 10.38
N THR A 285 8.11 -7.55 9.49
CA THR A 285 8.98 -6.49 8.96
C THR A 285 8.25 -5.16 9.12
N PRO A 286 8.41 -4.45 10.25
CA PRO A 286 7.76 -3.15 10.45
C PRO A 286 8.28 -2.10 9.46
N SER A 287 7.46 -1.09 9.13
CA SER A 287 8.00 0.09 8.44
C SER A 287 9.02 0.81 9.34
N LEU A 288 10.00 1.50 8.75
CA LEU A 288 10.98 2.27 9.54
C LEU A 288 10.32 3.37 10.37
N GLU A 289 9.19 3.90 9.92
CA GLU A 289 8.37 4.83 10.69
C GLU A 289 7.81 4.18 11.95
N ALA A 290 7.29 2.95 11.87
CA ALA A 290 6.81 2.21 13.03
C ALA A 290 7.97 1.77 13.91
N TRP A 291 9.09 1.30 13.34
CA TRP A 291 10.29 0.92 14.07
C TRP A 291 10.84 2.06 14.92
N GLN A 292 10.92 3.28 14.36
CA GLN A 292 11.33 4.46 15.11
C GLN A 292 10.38 4.82 16.26
N LEU A 293 9.07 4.61 16.07
CA LEU A 293 8.08 4.86 17.13
C LEU A 293 8.18 3.84 18.27
N MET A 294 8.41 2.56 17.94
CA MET A 294 8.57 1.48 18.93
C MET A 294 9.82 1.63 19.83
N LYS A 295 10.80 2.44 19.44
CA LYS A 295 11.97 2.75 20.29
C LYS A 295 11.61 3.60 21.50
N ASP A 296 10.45 4.22 21.51
CA ASP A 296 9.93 5.02 22.62
C ASP A 296 8.60 4.41 23.13
N PRO A 297 8.62 3.64 24.23
CA PRO A 297 7.42 3.01 24.79
C PRO A 297 6.33 4.01 25.20
N SER A 298 6.67 5.29 25.38
CA SER A 298 5.68 6.33 25.65
C SER A 298 4.82 6.64 24.43
N ARG A 299 5.33 6.40 23.23
CA ARG A 299 4.68 6.67 21.96
C ARG A 299 3.99 5.44 21.37
N MET A 300 4.59 4.27 21.49
CA MET A 300 4.05 3.01 20.95
C MET A 300 4.54 1.82 21.79
N VAL A 301 3.62 0.98 22.22
CA VAL A 301 3.95 -0.25 22.96
C VAL A 301 4.34 -1.34 21.98
N ARG A 302 5.59 -1.80 22.06
CA ARG A 302 6.07 -2.96 21.31
C ARG A 302 5.72 -4.25 22.06
N ILE A 303 5.19 -5.23 21.33
CA ILE A 303 4.86 -6.58 21.82
C ILE A 303 5.52 -7.58 20.88
N ASP A 304 6.36 -8.46 21.43
CA ASP A 304 7.15 -9.42 20.64
C ASP A 304 6.48 -10.81 20.64
N LEU A 305 6.39 -11.43 19.46
CA LEU A 305 6.08 -12.85 19.26
C LEU A 305 7.27 -13.52 18.57
N ARG A 306 8.17 -14.10 19.34
CA ARG A 306 9.45 -14.63 18.83
C ARG A 306 9.35 -16.05 18.31
N ASN A 307 8.39 -16.83 18.79
CA ASN A 307 8.25 -18.24 18.50
C ASN A 307 7.21 -18.51 17.40
N ARG A 308 7.49 -19.46 16.49
CA ARG A 308 6.53 -19.97 15.51
C ARG A 308 5.53 -20.91 16.18
N VAL A 309 4.26 -20.78 15.81
CA VAL A 309 3.25 -21.78 16.19
C VAL A 309 3.53 -23.08 15.42
N GLY A 310 3.63 -24.20 16.15
CA GLY A 310 3.94 -25.51 15.55
C GLY A 310 5.43 -25.87 15.49
N GLY A 311 6.33 -25.08 16.07
CA GLY A 311 7.73 -25.48 16.31
C GLY A 311 8.64 -25.54 15.06
N GLY A 312 8.19 -25.06 13.89
CA GLY A 312 8.99 -25.06 12.67
C GLY A 312 10.24 -24.16 12.77
N SER A 313 11.38 -24.64 12.31
CA SER A 313 12.63 -23.86 12.24
C SER A 313 12.58 -22.80 11.14
N MET A 314 13.42 -21.77 11.28
CA MET A 314 13.64 -20.84 10.15
C MET A 314 14.34 -21.59 9.02
N PRO A 315 13.96 -21.33 7.74
CA PRO A 315 14.60 -22.01 6.61
C PRO A 315 16.08 -21.63 6.51
N LYS A 316 16.87 -22.54 5.98
CA LYS A 316 18.28 -22.25 5.66
C LYS A 316 18.34 -21.36 4.43
N VAL A 317 18.92 -20.18 4.55
CA VAL A 317 19.08 -19.22 3.45
C VAL A 317 20.53 -19.28 2.94
N GLY A 318 20.69 -19.69 1.68
CA GLY A 318 21.97 -19.68 0.97
C GLY A 318 22.04 -18.51 0.01
N ILE A 319 23.16 -17.77 0.01
CA ILE A 319 23.44 -16.70 -0.96
C ILE A 319 24.35 -17.27 -2.04
N VAL A 320 24.01 -17.04 -3.30
CA VAL A 320 24.84 -17.38 -4.46
C VAL A 320 25.28 -16.12 -5.18
N ASP A 321 26.59 -15.99 -5.33
CA ASP A 321 27.25 -14.87 -6.01
C ASP A 321 27.18 -15.05 -7.53
N MET A 322 26.26 -14.35 -8.16
CA MET A 322 26.03 -14.41 -9.61
C MET A 322 27.12 -13.71 -10.46
N THR A 323 28.12 -13.09 -9.84
CA THR A 323 29.30 -12.59 -10.57
C THR A 323 30.19 -13.74 -11.07
N LYS A 324 30.03 -14.92 -10.48
CA LYS A 324 30.80 -16.14 -10.78
C LYS A 324 29.99 -17.18 -11.59
N GLU A 325 28.75 -16.87 -11.91
CA GLU A 325 27.82 -17.76 -12.58
C GLU A 325 27.37 -17.18 -13.91
N GLU A 326 27.12 -18.04 -14.90
CA GLU A 326 26.57 -17.66 -16.19
C GLU A 326 25.07 -18.01 -16.29
N GLY A 327 24.30 -17.19 -17.01
CA GLY A 327 22.88 -17.42 -17.22
C GLY A 327 21.96 -16.86 -16.13
N ILE A 328 20.69 -17.30 -16.17
CA ILE A 328 19.62 -16.83 -15.25
C ILE A 328 19.66 -17.59 -13.93
N PHE A 329 19.95 -18.88 -13.98
CA PHE A 329 19.96 -19.78 -12.83
C PHE A 329 21.39 -20.25 -12.54
N SER A 330 21.82 -20.08 -11.30
CA SER A 330 23.09 -20.62 -10.84
C SER A 330 23.09 -22.15 -10.86
N SER A 331 24.26 -22.74 -10.97
CA SER A 331 24.46 -24.18 -10.88
C SER A 331 23.88 -24.75 -9.58
N THR A 332 24.10 -24.07 -8.46
CA THR A 332 23.56 -24.44 -7.14
C THR A 332 22.03 -24.46 -7.11
N LEU A 333 21.37 -23.44 -7.68
CA LEU A 333 19.91 -23.40 -7.70
C LEU A 333 19.34 -24.49 -8.60
N GLN A 334 19.93 -24.74 -9.76
CA GLN A 334 19.51 -25.81 -10.68
C GLN A 334 19.60 -27.20 -10.03
N GLU A 335 20.71 -27.50 -9.35
CA GLU A 335 20.90 -28.77 -8.64
C GLU A 335 19.83 -28.95 -7.54
N LYS A 336 19.60 -27.92 -6.72
CA LYS A 336 18.61 -27.99 -5.64
C LYS A 336 17.19 -28.10 -6.18
N MET A 337 16.86 -27.44 -7.30
CA MET A 337 15.58 -27.58 -7.96
C MET A 337 15.36 -29.01 -8.45
N LEU A 338 16.35 -29.61 -9.13
CA LEU A 338 16.29 -30.99 -9.61
C LEU A 338 16.04 -31.96 -8.46
N ARG A 339 16.80 -31.83 -7.36
CA ARG A 339 16.65 -32.68 -6.16
C ARG A 339 15.23 -32.52 -5.56
N THR A 340 14.78 -31.29 -5.35
CA THR A 340 13.46 -30.99 -4.77
C THR A 340 12.32 -31.59 -5.61
N LEU A 341 12.42 -31.45 -6.92
CA LEU A 341 11.41 -31.97 -7.86
C LEU A 341 11.44 -33.49 -7.96
N ALA A 342 12.62 -34.10 -7.91
CA ALA A 342 12.79 -35.56 -7.87
C ALA A 342 12.19 -36.19 -6.59
N ASP A 343 12.24 -35.47 -5.46
CA ASP A 343 11.60 -35.85 -4.19
C ASP A 343 10.07 -35.66 -4.20
N GLY A 344 9.48 -35.28 -5.33
CA GLY A 344 8.03 -35.01 -5.45
C GLY A 344 7.58 -33.73 -4.73
N ARG A 345 8.51 -32.82 -4.44
CA ARG A 345 8.25 -31.55 -3.75
C ARG A 345 8.17 -30.41 -4.73
N GLN A 346 7.65 -29.27 -4.26
CA GLN A 346 7.38 -28.10 -5.09
C GLN A 346 8.42 -27.00 -4.88
N VAL A 347 8.60 -26.20 -5.93
CA VAL A 347 9.53 -25.07 -5.96
C VAL A 347 8.76 -23.78 -6.21
N ILE A 348 9.07 -22.73 -5.47
CA ILE A 348 8.68 -21.37 -5.76
C ILE A 348 9.89 -20.60 -6.27
N LEU A 349 9.74 -19.94 -7.40
CA LEU A 349 10.72 -19.00 -7.92
C LEU A 349 10.17 -17.59 -7.86
N PHE A 350 10.92 -16.73 -7.20
CA PHE A 350 10.54 -15.35 -7.00
C PHE A 350 11.43 -14.43 -7.86
N LEU A 351 10.77 -13.58 -8.67
CA LEU A 351 11.43 -12.51 -9.41
C LEU A 351 10.85 -11.15 -8.97
N ASN A 352 11.67 -10.31 -8.38
CA ASN A 352 11.24 -8.96 -8.02
C ASN A 352 11.17 -8.07 -9.28
N ARG A 353 10.02 -8.07 -9.96
CA ARG A 353 9.79 -7.24 -11.15
C ARG A 353 8.93 -6.02 -10.77
N ARG A 354 9.55 -4.92 -10.35
CA ARG A 354 8.92 -3.60 -10.36
C ARG A 354 9.72 -2.66 -11.27
N GLY A 355 9.06 -2.20 -12.35
CA GLY A 355 9.49 -1.09 -13.19
C GLY A 355 10.44 -1.45 -14.35
N TYR A 356 10.15 -0.90 -15.51
CA TYR A 356 11.04 -0.82 -16.69
C TYR A 356 12.09 0.29 -16.50
N SER A 357 12.66 0.43 -15.31
CA SER A 357 13.71 1.44 -15.10
C SER A 357 15.02 0.89 -15.64
N TYR A 358 15.56 1.56 -16.64
CA TYR A 358 16.91 1.32 -17.11
C TYR A 358 17.86 1.93 -16.08
N TYR A 359 18.55 1.09 -15.32
CA TYR A 359 19.58 1.50 -14.38
C TYR A 359 20.91 0.89 -14.78
N PHE A 360 21.98 1.54 -14.34
CA PHE A 360 23.33 1.06 -14.53
C PHE A 360 23.69 0.02 -13.49
N HIS A 361 24.23 -1.12 -13.90
CA HIS A 361 24.92 -2.04 -13.03
C HIS A 361 26.08 -2.72 -13.73
N CYS A 362 27.14 -2.98 -12.97
CA CYS A 362 28.28 -3.76 -13.42
C CYS A 362 28.01 -5.25 -13.22
N ARG A 363 28.14 -6.05 -14.28
CA ARG A 363 27.99 -7.52 -14.16
C ARG A 363 29.16 -8.17 -13.44
N SER A 364 30.34 -7.54 -13.46
CA SER A 364 31.55 -8.11 -12.87
C SER A 364 31.63 -7.94 -11.36
N CYS A 365 31.20 -6.77 -10.79
CA CYS A 365 31.33 -6.50 -9.37
C CYS A 365 30.02 -6.11 -8.68
N GLY A 366 28.90 -5.99 -9.42
CA GLY A 366 27.62 -5.57 -8.87
C GLY A 366 27.47 -4.06 -8.59
N TYR A 367 28.49 -3.25 -8.93
CA TYR A 367 28.49 -1.83 -8.63
C TYR A 367 27.26 -1.11 -9.22
N GLU A 368 26.65 -0.29 -8.39
CA GLU A 368 25.56 0.63 -8.75
C GLU A 368 26.06 2.05 -8.91
N LEU A 369 25.58 2.78 -9.92
CA LEU A 369 25.89 4.18 -10.06
C LEU A 369 24.87 5.03 -9.32
N LYS A 370 25.29 5.62 -8.20
CA LYS A 370 24.49 6.54 -7.39
C LYS A 370 24.78 8.00 -7.73
N GLY A 371 23.79 8.86 -7.45
CA GLY A 371 23.98 10.30 -7.63
C GLY A 371 24.94 10.88 -6.58
N PRO A 372 25.79 11.85 -6.94
CA PRO A 372 26.80 12.39 -6.01
C PRO A 372 26.22 13.19 -4.83
N HIS A 373 24.94 13.56 -4.90
CA HIS A 373 24.26 14.36 -3.86
C HIS A 373 23.15 13.58 -3.16
N CYS A 374 22.85 12.37 -3.62
CA CYS A 374 21.75 11.54 -3.12
C CYS A 374 22.19 10.08 -3.14
N ASP A 375 22.02 9.38 -2.05
CA ASP A 375 22.33 7.94 -1.98
C ASP A 375 21.24 7.09 -2.61
N VAL A 376 20.90 7.38 -3.88
CA VAL A 376 19.93 6.65 -4.70
C VAL A 376 20.49 6.38 -6.08
N ALA A 377 20.13 5.23 -6.66
CA ALA A 377 20.54 4.83 -7.99
C ALA A 377 20.11 5.85 -9.05
N MET A 378 20.96 6.08 -10.05
CA MET A 378 20.66 6.95 -11.19
C MET A 378 19.88 6.18 -12.25
N THR A 379 18.83 6.80 -12.80
CA THR A 379 18.02 6.23 -13.88
C THR A 379 18.60 6.58 -15.26
N PHE A 380 18.73 5.58 -16.12
CA PHE A 380 19.15 5.78 -17.49
C PHE A 380 17.96 6.12 -18.41
N HIS A 381 17.97 7.31 -18.98
CA HIS A 381 17.00 7.80 -19.95
C HIS A 381 17.47 7.49 -21.36
N LYS A 382 17.03 6.37 -21.92
CA LYS A 382 17.45 5.88 -23.25
C LYS A 382 17.21 6.92 -24.35
N ARG A 383 16.09 7.66 -24.31
CA ARG A 383 15.73 8.66 -25.33
C ARG A 383 16.71 9.84 -25.36
N HIS A 384 17.22 10.25 -24.21
CA HIS A 384 18.12 11.39 -24.07
C HIS A 384 19.59 10.95 -23.93
N ASN A 385 19.85 9.66 -23.85
CA ASN A 385 21.15 9.05 -23.59
C ASN A 385 21.87 9.70 -22.41
N VAL A 386 21.17 9.78 -21.25
CA VAL A 386 21.65 10.44 -20.03
C VAL A 386 21.27 9.63 -18.80
N LEU A 387 22.17 9.60 -17.81
CA LEU A 387 21.88 9.13 -16.46
C LEU A 387 21.42 10.33 -15.60
N ARG A 388 20.32 10.17 -14.87
CA ARG A 388 19.76 11.26 -14.04
C ARG A 388 19.36 10.79 -12.66
N CYS A 389 19.66 11.59 -11.64
CA CYS A 389 19.09 11.46 -10.32
C CYS A 389 17.76 12.24 -10.25
N HIS A 390 16.65 11.56 -10.00
CA HIS A 390 15.33 12.18 -9.95
C HIS A 390 15.04 12.96 -8.66
N TYR A 391 15.92 12.87 -7.66
CA TYR A 391 15.80 13.65 -6.43
C TYR A 391 16.39 15.06 -6.61
N CYS A 392 17.66 15.17 -7.00
CA CYS A 392 18.34 16.47 -7.10
C CYS A 392 18.44 16.99 -8.53
N GLY A 393 18.09 16.19 -9.55
CA GLY A 393 18.20 16.58 -10.96
C GLY A 393 19.60 16.45 -11.56
N TYR A 394 20.61 16.01 -10.77
CA TYR A 394 21.96 15.77 -11.31
C TYR A 394 21.91 14.82 -12.50
N SER A 395 22.65 15.17 -13.56
CA SER A 395 22.69 14.39 -14.80
C SER A 395 24.10 14.25 -15.33
N GLN A 396 24.42 13.06 -15.85
CA GLN A 396 25.72 12.79 -16.50
C GLN A 396 25.56 11.90 -17.71
N LYS A 397 26.59 11.81 -18.56
CA LYS A 397 26.63 10.85 -19.69
C LYS A 397 26.66 9.42 -19.18
N PRO A 398 26.10 8.45 -19.94
CA PRO A 398 26.21 7.03 -19.60
C PRO A 398 27.67 6.62 -19.49
N VAL A 399 27.99 5.81 -18.48
CA VAL A 399 29.32 5.24 -18.30
C VAL A 399 29.44 3.92 -19.06
N THR A 400 30.53 3.73 -19.77
CA THR A 400 30.81 2.50 -20.54
C THR A 400 31.79 1.58 -19.84
N VAL A 401 32.37 2.05 -18.74
CA VAL A 401 33.34 1.32 -17.92
C VAL A 401 32.90 1.47 -16.47
N CYS A 402 32.92 0.40 -15.69
CA CYS A 402 32.57 0.44 -14.28
C CYS A 402 33.56 1.32 -13.49
N PRO A 403 33.09 2.36 -12.78
CA PRO A 403 33.98 3.23 -11.98
C PRO A 403 34.68 2.50 -10.85
N GLU A 404 34.13 1.40 -10.34
CA GLU A 404 34.66 0.65 -9.19
C GLU A 404 35.71 -0.38 -9.61
N CYS A 405 35.41 -1.24 -10.58
CA CYS A 405 36.32 -2.36 -10.93
C CYS A 405 36.97 -2.24 -12.31
N GLY A 406 36.69 -1.18 -13.08
CA GLY A 406 37.24 -0.98 -14.42
C GLY A 406 36.72 -1.91 -15.53
N SER A 407 35.73 -2.76 -15.22
CA SER A 407 35.15 -3.68 -16.21
C SER A 407 34.31 -2.94 -17.24
N MET A 408 34.37 -3.40 -18.50
CA MET A 408 33.51 -2.95 -19.60
C MET A 408 32.18 -3.72 -19.65
N ASP A 409 32.00 -4.77 -18.83
CA ASP A 409 30.77 -5.56 -18.74
C ASP A 409 29.71 -4.85 -17.89
N VAL A 410 29.20 -3.76 -18.44
CA VAL A 410 28.17 -2.93 -17.81
C VAL A 410 26.84 -3.05 -18.53
N MET A 411 25.75 -3.04 -17.80
CA MET A 411 24.39 -3.15 -18.33
C MET A 411 23.46 -2.02 -17.88
N TYR A 412 22.46 -1.76 -18.73
CA TYR A 412 21.37 -0.80 -18.50
C TYR A 412 19.98 -1.46 -18.58
N SER A 413 19.86 -2.75 -18.25
CA SER A 413 18.59 -3.50 -18.29
C SER A 413 18.61 -4.76 -17.42
N GLY A 414 17.43 -5.32 -17.13
CA GLY A 414 17.23 -6.62 -16.50
C GLY A 414 16.39 -7.58 -17.37
N PHE A 415 16.26 -8.88 -16.99
CA PHE A 415 15.41 -9.82 -17.73
C PHE A 415 13.95 -9.79 -17.26
N GLY A 416 13.02 -10.16 -18.18
CA GLY A 416 11.60 -10.29 -17.88
C GLY A 416 11.20 -11.69 -17.36
N THR A 417 10.03 -11.81 -16.73
CA THR A 417 9.43 -13.09 -16.31
C THR A 417 9.27 -14.09 -17.46
N GLU A 418 9.06 -13.61 -18.71
CA GLU A 418 8.95 -14.46 -19.88
C GLU A 418 10.26 -15.17 -20.24
N GLN A 419 11.39 -14.48 -20.13
CA GLN A 419 12.70 -15.10 -20.36
C GLN A 419 13.02 -16.15 -19.30
N VAL A 420 12.65 -15.87 -18.04
CA VAL A 420 12.81 -16.83 -16.93
C VAL A 420 11.94 -18.08 -17.17
N GLU A 421 10.70 -17.90 -17.61
CA GLU A 421 9.76 -18.99 -17.92
C GLU A 421 10.28 -19.86 -19.10
N GLN A 422 10.76 -19.25 -20.18
CA GLN A 422 11.35 -19.96 -21.30
C GLN A 422 12.56 -20.80 -20.90
N GLU A 423 13.43 -20.24 -20.06
CA GLU A 423 14.60 -20.96 -19.56
C GLU A 423 14.22 -22.12 -18.62
N LEU A 424 13.16 -21.97 -17.81
CA LEU A 424 12.60 -23.06 -17.00
C LEU A 424 12.08 -24.21 -17.86
N HIS A 425 11.35 -23.94 -18.91
CA HIS A 425 10.89 -24.97 -19.83
C HIS A 425 12.02 -25.69 -20.54
N ARG A 426 13.14 -24.99 -20.80
CA ARG A 426 14.33 -25.60 -21.42
C ARG A 426 15.07 -26.53 -20.43
N LEU A 427 15.23 -26.09 -19.17
CA LEU A 427 15.99 -26.83 -18.16
C LEU A 427 15.16 -27.96 -17.50
N PHE A 428 13.87 -27.77 -17.35
CA PHE A 428 12.96 -28.67 -16.62
C PHE A 428 11.75 -29.12 -17.47
N PRO A 429 11.94 -29.72 -18.66
CA PRO A 429 10.87 -30.00 -19.61
C PRO A 429 9.83 -31.03 -19.11
N LEU A 430 10.16 -31.84 -18.10
CA LEU A 430 9.28 -32.84 -17.51
C LEU A 430 8.35 -32.27 -16.42
N TYR A 431 8.55 -31.04 -15.99
CA TYR A 431 7.85 -30.45 -14.87
C TYR A 431 6.91 -29.30 -15.33
N ARG A 432 5.72 -29.26 -14.75
CA ARG A 432 4.73 -28.22 -15.06
C ARG A 432 5.11 -26.93 -14.36
N VAL A 433 5.32 -25.87 -15.13
CA VAL A 433 5.60 -24.51 -14.69
C VAL A 433 4.34 -23.67 -14.82
N ALA A 434 4.03 -22.85 -13.83
CA ALA A 434 3.01 -21.80 -13.95
C ALA A 434 3.57 -20.45 -13.53
N ARG A 435 3.08 -19.39 -14.20
CA ARG A 435 3.47 -18.00 -13.95
C ARG A 435 2.32 -17.21 -13.34
N LEU A 436 2.61 -16.49 -12.25
CA LEU A 436 1.71 -15.54 -11.59
C LEU A 436 2.34 -14.16 -11.57
N ASP A 437 1.94 -13.30 -12.48
CA ASP A 437 2.34 -11.89 -12.52
C ASP A 437 1.12 -10.96 -12.71
N THR A 438 1.34 -9.64 -12.51
CA THR A 438 0.28 -8.63 -12.61
C THR A 438 -0.36 -8.53 -14.00
N ASP A 439 0.36 -8.92 -15.05
CA ASP A 439 -0.12 -8.86 -16.43
C ASP A 439 -1.09 -10.03 -16.70
N THR A 440 -0.89 -11.17 -16.04
CA THR A 440 -1.80 -12.33 -16.05
C THR A 440 -3.06 -12.05 -15.21
N VAL A 441 -2.91 -11.32 -14.11
CA VAL A 441 -3.98 -10.97 -13.15
C VAL A 441 -5.02 -10.01 -13.73
N SER A 442 -4.60 -9.08 -14.59
CA SER A 442 -5.49 -8.06 -15.14
C SER A 442 -6.57 -8.62 -16.08
N LYS A 443 -6.40 -9.85 -16.56
CA LYS A 443 -7.28 -10.48 -17.56
C LYS A 443 -8.34 -11.41 -16.98
N ASP A 444 -8.06 -12.14 -15.88
CA ASP A 444 -9.03 -13.05 -15.27
C ASP A 444 -8.65 -13.40 -13.81
N ARG A 445 -9.42 -12.89 -12.85
CA ARG A 445 -9.25 -13.22 -11.41
C ARG A 445 -9.52 -14.71 -11.10
N GLY A 446 -10.40 -15.35 -11.83
CA GLY A 446 -10.71 -16.78 -11.67
C GLY A 446 -9.53 -17.67 -12.05
N ALA A 447 -8.74 -17.27 -13.06
CA ALA A 447 -7.57 -18.02 -13.49
C ALA A 447 -6.47 -18.06 -12.42
N ILE A 448 -6.33 -16.98 -11.61
CA ILE A 448 -5.36 -16.93 -10.51
C ILE A 448 -5.73 -17.96 -9.44
N GLN A 449 -6.97 -17.91 -8.98
CA GLN A 449 -7.43 -18.85 -7.94
C GLN A 449 -7.25 -20.28 -8.39
N LYS A 450 -7.63 -20.59 -9.62
CA LYS A 450 -7.42 -21.92 -10.22
C LYS A 450 -5.95 -22.32 -10.24
N THR A 451 -5.04 -21.43 -10.66
CA THR A 451 -3.58 -21.71 -10.66
C THR A 451 -3.05 -21.98 -9.25
N LEU A 452 -3.51 -21.22 -8.26
CA LEU A 452 -3.12 -21.43 -6.86
C LEU A 452 -3.67 -22.75 -6.30
N ASP A 453 -4.90 -23.13 -6.67
CA ASP A 453 -5.51 -24.38 -6.25
C ASP A 453 -4.84 -25.57 -6.94
N ASP A 454 -4.50 -25.47 -8.23
CA ASP A 454 -3.73 -26.46 -8.97
C ASP A 454 -2.31 -26.63 -8.38
N PHE A 455 -1.67 -25.55 -7.98
CA PHE A 455 -0.37 -25.61 -7.31
C PHE A 455 -0.50 -26.27 -5.92
N ARG A 456 -1.53 -25.94 -5.15
CA ARG A 456 -1.81 -26.55 -3.85
C ARG A 456 -2.12 -28.04 -3.95
N ALA A 457 -2.80 -28.44 -5.01
CA ALA A 457 -3.11 -29.85 -5.32
C ALA A 457 -1.91 -30.66 -5.83
N GLY A 458 -0.76 -30.02 -6.12
CA GLY A 458 0.43 -30.68 -6.66
C GLY A 458 0.41 -30.85 -8.19
N ASN A 459 -0.59 -30.32 -8.90
CA ASN A 459 -0.68 -30.39 -10.35
C ASN A 459 0.36 -29.50 -11.07
N ILE A 460 0.91 -28.50 -10.36
CA ILE A 460 1.96 -27.60 -10.80
C ILE A 460 3.16 -27.84 -9.89
N HIS A 461 4.36 -27.98 -10.47
CA HIS A 461 5.58 -28.33 -9.75
C HIS A 461 6.45 -27.10 -9.45
N ILE A 462 6.48 -26.15 -10.39
CA ILE A 462 7.26 -24.91 -10.27
C ILE A 462 6.30 -23.73 -10.41
N LEU A 463 6.27 -22.86 -9.41
CA LEU A 463 5.50 -21.62 -9.44
C LEU A 463 6.46 -20.45 -9.60
N LEU A 464 6.46 -19.78 -10.75
CA LEU A 464 7.19 -18.55 -10.99
C LEU A 464 6.28 -17.36 -10.72
N GLY A 465 6.70 -16.45 -9.86
CA GLY A 465 5.89 -15.30 -9.57
C GLY A 465 6.64 -14.07 -9.09
N THR A 466 5.89 -12.97 -9.01
CA THR A 466 6.33 -11.71 -8.42
C THR A 466 5.78 -11.58 -6.99
N GLN A 467 5.65 -10.39 -6.46
CA GLN A 467 5.21 -10.13 -5.07
C GLN A 467 3.91 -10.85 -4.65
N MET A 468 3.06 -11.25 -5.59
CA MET A 468 1.82 -11.97 -5.28
C MET A 468 2.07 -13.35 -4.67
N VAL A 469 3.12 -14.04 -5.09
CA VAL A 469 3.49 -15.37 -4.57
C VAL A 469 4.17 -15.25 -3.19
N ALA A 470 4.79 -14.11 -2.91
CA ALA A 470 5.44 -13.84 -1.63
C ALA A 470 4.46 -13.65 -0.46
N LYS A 471 3.16 -13.39 -0.73
CA LYS A 471 2.21 -12.88 0.27
C LYS A 471 1.05 -13.83 0.55
N GLY A 472 0.70 -14.00 1.84
CA GLY A 472 -0.57 -14.57 2.31
C GLY A 472 -0.84 -16.06 2.04
N LEU A 473 -0.06 -16.73 1.21
CA LEU A 473 -0.32 -18.10 0.76
C LEU A 473 0.47 -19.13 1.59
N ASN A 474 -0.17 -20.24 1.90
CA ASN A 474 0.45 -21.38 2.57
C ASN A 474 0.48 -22.59 1.62
N PHE A 475 1.68 -23.11 1.34
CA PHE A 475 1.92 -24.26 0.49
C PHE A 475 2.77 -25.30 1.22
N PRO A 476 2.15 -26.33 1.82
CA PRO A 476 2.85 -27.31 2.66
C PRO A 476 3.94 -28.11 1.91
N ASN A 477 3.76 -28.30 0.60
CA ASN A 477 4.65 -29.11 -0.24
C ASN A 477 5.87 -28.35 -0.77
N VAL A 478 5.94 -27.01 -0.53
CA VAL A 478 7.08 -26.20 -0.99
C VAL A 478 8.28 -26.41 -0.08
N ARG A 479 9.38 -26.92 -0.64
CA ARG A 479 10.65 -27.18 0.03
C ARG A 479 11.73 -26.17 -0.35
N LEU A 480 11.71 -25.70 -1.59
CA LEU A 480 12.71 -24.78 -2.12
C LEU A 480 12.06 -23.48 -2.58
N VAL A 481 12.63 -22.36 -2.15
CA VAL A 481 12.33 -21.03 -2.67
C VAL A 481 13.59 -20.46 -3.32
N GLY A 482 13.51 -20.12 -4.60
CA GLY A 482 14.59 -19.45 -5.33
C GLY A 482 14.27 -17.98 -5.55
N ILE A 483 15.12 -17.07 -5.11
CA ILE A 483 15.00 -15.63 -5.39
C ILE A 483 15.97 -15.30 -6.52
N ILE A 484 15.42 -14.94 -7.66
CA ILE A 484 16.15 -14.61 -8.88
C ILE A 484 16.39 -13.10 -8.92
N MET A 485 17.62 -12.66 -9.02
CA MET A 485 17.99 -11.23 -9.02
C MET A 485 17.45 -10.46 -7.80
N ALA A 486 17.92 -10.79 -6.63
CA ALA A 486 17.59 -10.04 -5.40
C ALA A 486 17.94 -8.55 -5.52
N ASP A 487 18.97 -8.23 -6.30
CA ASP A 487 19.46 -6.87 -6.56
C ASP A 487 18.44 -5.96 -7.24
N SER A 488 17.49 -6.52 -7.99
CA SER A 488 16.55 -5.70 -8.79
C SER A 488 15.72 -4.71 -7.97
N GLY A 489 15.49 -5.01 -6.70
CA GLY A 489 14.84 -4.11 -5.75
C GLY A 489 15.72 -2.95 -5.31
N LEU A 490 17.02 -3.22 -5.14
CA LEU A 490 18.02 -2.23 -4.70
C LEU A 490 18.27 -1.15 -5.76
N LEU A 491 18.15 -1.54 -7.04
CA LEU A 491 18.41 -0.69 -8.19
C LEU A 491 17.26 0.29 -8.52
N ILE A 492 16.17 0.26 -7.74
CA ILE A 492 15.08 1.24 -7.87
C ILE A 492 15.56 2.58 -7.30
N PRO A 493 15.40 3.70 -8.04
CA PRO A 493 15.81 5.02 -7.56
C PRO A 493 14.85 5.56 -6.49
N ASP A 494 14.79 4.89 -5.36
CA ASP A 494 13.98 5.24 -4.20
C ASP A 494 14.78 5.00 -2.92
N PHE A 495 14.74 5.95 -2.00
CA PHE A 495 15.45 5.85 -0.72
C PHE A 495 14.96 4.68 0.16
N ARG A 496 13.81 4.07 -0.16
CA ARG A 496 13.27 2.86 0.48
C ARG A 496 13.69 1.55 -0.21
N ALA A 497 14.59 1.61 -1.20
CA ALA A 497 14.98 0.42 -1.97
C ALA A 497 15.57 -0.69 -1.08
N GLU A 498 16.43 -0.32 -0.13
CA GLU A 498 17.04 -1.24 0.85
C GLU A 498 15.96 -1.86 1.75
N GLU A 499 15.13 -1.04 2.39
CA GLU A 499 14.03 -1.46 3.27
C GLU A 499 13.09 -2.45 2.55
N ARG A 500 12.62 -2.09 1.35
CA ARG A 500 11.71 -2.95 0.57
C ARG A 500 12.33 -4.26 0.13
N THR A 501 13.62 -4.24 -0.21
CA THR A 501 14.33 -5.45 -0.61
C THR A 501 14.50 -6.38 0.59
N PHE A 502 14.87 -5.81 1.75
CA PHE A 502 14.96 -6.55 3.00
C PHE A 502 13.62 -7.19 3.38
N ASP A 503 12.54 -6.40 3.43
CA ASP A 503 11.19 -6.88 3.77
C ASP A 503 10.75 -8.04 2.88
N LEU A 504 10.98 -7.89 1.58
CA LEU A 504 10.65 -8.91 0.60
C LEU A 504 11.42 -10.21 0.83
N LEU A 505 12.73 -10.12 1.06
CA LEU A 505 13.59 -11.28 1.31
C LEU A 505 13.13 -12.02 2.58
N VAL A 506 12.85 -11.30 3.65
CA VAL A 506 12.34 -11.90 4.91
C VAL A 506 10.98 -12.57 4.71
N GLN A 507 10.06 -11.91 3.99
CA GLN A 507 8.73 -12.49 3.71
C GLN A 507 8.80 -13.75 2.86
N VAL A 508 9.59 -13.73 1.79
CA VAL A 508 9.76 -14.86 0.87
C VAL A 508 10.45 -16.02 1.58
N SER A 509 11.49 -15.73 2.38
CA SER A 509 12.18 -16.73 3.20
C SER A 509 11.22 -17.41 4.19
N GLY A 510 10.29 -16.67 4.76
CA GLY A 510 9.27 -17.20 5.66
C GLY A 510 8.25 -18.16 5.01
N ARG A 511 8.27 -18.39 3.70
CA ARG A 511 7.36 -19.32 3.00
C ARG A 511 7.80 -20.75 2.99
N SER A 512 9.08 -21.02 3.14
CA SER A 512 9.64 -22.36 3.26
C SER A 512 9.64 -22.84 4.72
N GLY A 513 9.56 -24.18 4.96
CA GLY A 513 9.76 -24.78 6.28
C GLY A 513 8.59 -24.65 7.27
N ARG A 514 7.32 -24.60 6.80
CA ARG A 514 6.12 -24.52 7.68
C ARG A 514 5.58 -25.87 8.17
N ALA A 515 5.95 -26.95 7.55
CA ALA A 515 5.63 -28.33 7.98
C ALA A 515 6.94 -29.02 8.46
N ASP A 516 6.87 -30.19 9.02
CA ASP A 516 7.93 -30.97 9.68
C ASP A 516 9.27 -31.12 8.95
N SER A 517 9.58 -30.30 7.97
CA SER A 517 10.75 -30.41 7.12
C SER A 517 11.54 -29.11 6.98
N GLU A 518 12.85 -29.23 6.97
CA GLU A 518 13.78 -28.13 6.70
C GLU A 518 13.52 -27.53 5.30
N GLY A 519 12.96 -26.32 5.24
CA GLY A 519 12.85 -25.55 4.01
C GLY A 519 14.17 -24.90 3.64
N GLU A 520 14.45 -24.75 2.35
CA GLU A 520 15.61 -24.04 1.84
C GLU A 520 15.22 -22.81 1.03
N VAL A 521 16.03 -21.76 1.13
CA VAL A 521 15.93 -20.55 0.30
C VAL A 521 17.26 -20.28 -0.37
N ILE A 522 17.27 -20.08 -1.67
CA ILE A 522 18.46 -19.69 -2.43
C ILE A 522 18.26 -18.27 -2.97
N VAL A 523 19.14 -17.38 -2.56
CA VAL A 523 19.14 -15.97 -3.00
C VAL A 523 20.25 -15.78 -4.03
N GLN A 524 19.90 -15.56 -5.28
CA GLN A 524 20.84 -15.23 -6.34
C GLN A 524 21.04 -13.71 -6.39
N THR A 525 22.27 -13.26 -6.27
CA THR A 525 22.61 -11.83 -6.23
C THR A 525 24.02 -11.58 -6.77
N ARG A 526 24.24 -10.41 -7.34
CA ARG A 526 25.58 -9.88 -7.67
C ARG A 526 26.13 -8.97 -6.56
N MET A 527 25.30 -8.69 -5.54
CA MET A 527 25.57 -7.76 -4.44
C MET A 527 25.50 -8.49 -3.10
N LYS A 528 26.24 -9.60 -2.96
CA LYS A 528 26.17 -10.48 -1.77
C LYS A 528 26.46 -9.79 -0.44
N ASP A 529 27.29 -8.75 -0.48
CA ASP A 529 27.73 -7.99 0.70
C ASP A 529 26.79 -6.81 1.02
N ASN A 530 25.71 -6.61 0.22
CA ASN A 530 24.72 -5.59 0.48
C ASN A 530 23.99 -5.86 1.82
N PRO A 531 23.84 -4.84 2.70
CA PRO A 531 23.21 -4.99 4.01
C PRO A 531 21.83 -5.64 3.98
N ALA A 532 20.92 -5.20 3.07
CA ALA A 532 19.58 -5.75 2.99
C ALA A 532 19.58 -7.26 2.70
N ILE A 533 20.48 -7.73 1.82
CA ILE A 533 20.61 -9.15 1.48
C ILE A 533 21.28 -9.93 2.62
N SER A 534 22.37 -9.39 3.15
CA SER A 534 23.18 -10.03 4.18
C SER A 534 22.39 -10.20 5.49
N PHE A 535 21.74 -9.15 6.00
CA PHE A 535 20.93 -9.24 7.22
C PHE A 535 19.69 -10.13 7.03
N ALA A 536 18.99 -10.02 5.88
CA ALA A 536 17.84 -10.86 5.61
C ALA A 536 18.18 -12.35 5.58
N SER A 537 19.34 -12.71 5.02
CA SER A 537 19.80 -14.11 4.97
C SER A 537 20.11 -14.70 6.35
N ARG A 538 20.52 -13.88 7.31
CA ARG A 538 20.78 -14.28 8.70
C ARG A 538 19.57 -14.11 9.63
N GLY A 539 18.45 -13.53 9.13
CA GLY A 539 17.28 -13.24 9.94
C GLY A 539 17.48 -12.11 10.96
N GLU A 540 18.47 -11.25 10.75
CA GLU A 540 18.86 -10.17 11.66
C GLU A 540 18.02 -8.90 11.41
N VAL A 541 16.73 -8.98 11.72
CA VAL A 541 15.73 -7.94 11.39
C VAL A 541 16.00 -6.64 12.16
N GLU A 542 16.25 -6.72 13.45
CA GLU A 542 16.45 -5.55 14.32
C GLU A 542 17.72 -4.79 13.94
N GLN A 543 18.81 -5.52 13.66
CA GLN A 543 20.09 -4.96 13.28
C GLN A 543 20.01 -4.20 11.95
N PHE A 544 19.29 -4.76 10.97
CA PHE A 544 19.04 -4.07 9.71
C PHE A 544 18.29 -2.76 9.92
N PHE A 545 17.18 -2.79 10.64
CA PHE A 545 16.37 -1.58 10.88
C PHE A 545 17.13 -0.51 11.66
N ASP A 546 17.97 -0.92 12.61
CA ASP A 546 18.79 0.04 13.38
C ASP A 546 19.86 0.69 12.51
N GLN A 547 20.52 -0.08 11.64
CA GLN A 547 21.48 0.45 10.69
C GLN A 547 20.80 1.40 9.68
N GLU A 548 19.68 0.99 9.10
CA GLU A 548 18.95 1.80 8.12
C GLU A 548 18.41 3.09 8.75
N LEU A 549 17.93 3.06 10.00
CA LEU A 549 17.56 4.27 10.73
C LEU A 549 18.73 5.23 10.93
N ALA A 550 19.95 4.72 11.18
CA ALA A 550 21.13 5.58 11.30
C ALA A 550 21.41 6.31 9.99
N ILE A 551 21.39 5.59 8.85
CA ILE A 551 21.56 6.16 7.51
C ILE A 551 20.46 7.20 7.22
N ARG A 552 19.19 6.90 7.52
CA ARG A 552 18.06 7.84 7.31
C ARG A 552 18.19 9.10 8.15
N ARG A 553 18.75 9.00 9.35
CA ARG A 553 19.02 10.16 10.21
C ARG A 553 20.09 11.06 9.63
N GLU A 554 21.23 10.51 9.20
CA GLU A 554 22.33 11.25 8.58
C GLU A 554 21.89 11.91 7.28
N THR A 555 21.14 11.21 6.46
CA THR A 555 20.64 11.70 5.17
C THR A 555 19.37 12.54 5.27
N SER A 556 18.81 12.68 6.48
CA SER A 556 17.55 13.41 6.75
C SER A 556 16.36 12.91 5.94
N PHE A 557 16.27 11.60 5.68
CA PHE A 557 15.08 10.97 5.07
C PHE A 557 14.04 10.56 6.13
N PRO A 558 12.77 10.28 5.74
CA PRO A 558 11.79 9.70 6.65
C PRO A 558 12.33 8.43 7.35
N PRO A 559 12.08 8.27 8.66
CA PRO A 559 11.12 8.99 9.51
C PRO A 559 11.62 10.28 10.16
N PHE A 560 12.85 10.74 9.91
CA PHE A 560 13.42 11.95 10.52
C PHE A 560 13.01 13.25 9.82
N SER A 561 12.39 13.14 8.67
CA SER A 561 11.72 14.23 7.96
C SER A 561 10.39 13.74 7.41
N ARG A 562 9.60 14.66 6.85
CA ARG A 562 8.44 14.35 6.02
C ARG A 562 8.65 14.85 4.61
N MET A 563 7.92 14.26 3.67
CA MET A 563 8.02 14.58 2.25
C MET A 563 6.66 14.92 1.66
N VAL A 564 6.66 15.81 0.67
CA VAL A 564 5.52 16.05 -0.22
C VAL A 564 6.04 15.96 -1.65
N ASN A 565 5.43 15.12 -2.46
CA ASN A 565 5.69 15.04 -3.89
C ASN A 565 4.57 15.73 -4.66
N ILE A 566 4.89 16.74 -5.45
CA ILE A 566 3.93 17.45 -6.31
C ILE A 566 4.26 17.09 -7.75
N VAL A 567 3.32 16.47 -8.45
CA VAL A 567 3.45 16.08 -9.86
C VAL A 567 2.59 17.00 -10.72
N VAL A 568 3.24 17.74 -11.61
CA VAL A 568 2.59 18.56 -12.63
C VAL A 568 2.59 17.78 -13.93
N HIS A 569 1.42 17.61 -14.55
CA HIS A 569 1.34 16.86 -15.79
C HIS A 569 0.41 17.50 -16.83
N SER A 570 0.76 17.33 -18.11
CA SER A 570 0.00 17.83 -19.26
C SER A 570 0.34 17.03 -20.52
N LYS A 571 -0.57 16.99 -21.48
CA LYS A 571 -0.25 16.53 -22.85
C LYS A 571 0.75 17.45 -23.57
N ASN A 572 0.85 18.70 -23.16
CA ASN A 572 1.84 19.65 -23.65
C ASN A 572 3.03 19.73 -22.68
N ALA A 573 4.19 19.22 -23.11
CA ALA A 573 5.41 19.16 -22.29
C ALA A 573 5.88 20.55 -21.83
N SER A 574 5.85 21.56 -22.73
CA SER A 574 6.25 22.92 -22.40
C SER A 574 5.34 23.57 -21.35
N ALA A 575 4.01 23.37 -21.48
CA ALA A 575 3.05 23.87 -20.49
C ALA A 575 3.26 23.23 -19.10
N ALA A 576 3.48 21.91 -19.05
CA ALA A 576 3.76 21.20 -17.81
C ALA A 576 5.08 21.70 -17.18
N ARG A 577 6.14 21.82 -17.98
CA ARG A 577 7.45 22.29 -17.50
C ARG A 577 7.39 23.71 -16.96
N SER A 578 6.87 24.66 -17.74
CA SER A 578 6.80 26.07 -17.33
C SER A 578 5.96 26.25 -16.06
N PHE A 579 4.85 25.52 -15.94
CA PHE A 579 4.01 25.55 -14.75
C PHE A 579 4.71 24.95 -13.54
N ALA A 580 5.42 23.85 -13.71
CA ALA A 580 6.18 23.19 -12.64
C ALA A 580 7.34 24.09 -12.15
N ASP A 581 8.07 24.75 -13.06
CA ASP A 581 9.14 25.69 -12.71
C ASP A 581 8.60 26.89 -11.92
N MET A 582 7.48 27.48 -12.37
CA MET A 582 6.79 28.58 -11.67
C MET A 582 6.34 28.14 -10.26
N LEU A 583 5.73 26.96 -10.15
CA LEU A 583 5.27 26.41 -8.88
C LEU A 583 6.43 26.14 -7.92
N ALA A 584 7.53 25.55 -8.41
CA ALA A 584 8.73 25.31 -7.61
C ALA A 584 9.35 26.64 -7.09
N GLN A 585 9.37 27.69 -7.92
CA GLN A 585 9.86 29.00 -7.52
C GLN A 585 8.99 29.61 -6.41
N LYS A 586 7.66 29.57 -6.55
CA LYS A 586 6.72 30.04 -5.52
C LYS A 586 6.89 29.29 -4.21
N LEU A 587 7.03 27.95 -4.27
CA LEU A 587 7.26 27.15 -3.07
C LEU A 587 8.57 27.54 -2.37
N ARG A 588 9.66 27.75 -3.12
CA ARG A 588 10.95 28.20 -2.53
C ARG A 588 10.85 29.54 -1.83
N SER A 589 10.02 30.47 -2.32
CA SER A 589 9.84 31.77 -1.67
C SER A 589 9.00 31.70 -0.39
N GLU A 590 8.18 30.67 -0.21
CA GLU A 590 7.25 30.51 0.91
C GLU A 590 7.82 29.66 2.07
N VAL A 591 8.84 28.85 1.84
CA VAL A 591 9.42 27.95 2.84
C VAL A 591 10.63 28.55 3.54
N ARG A 592 10.83 28.17 4.81
CA ARG A 592 12.00 28.60 5.60
C ARG A 592 12.90 27.43 6.01
N ARG A 593 12.30 26.28 6.36
CA ARG A 593 12.99 25.09 6.88
C ARG A 593 12.72 23.86 6.02
N THR A 594 12.31 24.07 4.79
CA THR A 594 11.95 23.01 3.84
C THR A 594 12.86 23.07 2.64
N GLN A 595 13.42 21.96 2.24
CA GLN A 595 14.16 21.80 0.99
C GLN A 595 13.18 21.57 -0.15
N VAL A 596 13.33 22.29 -1.26
CA VAL A 596 12.51 22.16 -2.47
C VAL A 596 13.40 21.75 -3.64
N TYR A 597 13.25 20.51 -4.08
CA TYR A 597 13.97 19.93 -5.21
C TYR A 597 13.11 19.96 -6.48
N GLY A 598 13.73 20.23 -7.61
CA GLY A 598 13.02 20.26 -8.91
C GLY A 598 12.55 21.68 -9.27
N ALA A 599 11.76 21.88 -10.33
CA ALA A 599 11.02 20.87 -11.11
C ALA A 599 11.94 19.97 -11.96
N ASN A 600 11.82 18.65 -11.78
CA ASN A 600 12.55 17.66 -12.56
C ASN A 600 11.54 16.76 -13.31
N GLU A 601 11.96 16.15 -14.40
CA GLU A 601 11.16 15.09 -15.03
C GLU A 601 10.98 13.92 -14.07
N CYS A 602 9.77 13.33 -14.05
CA CYS A 602 9.53 12.12 -13.27
C CYS A 602 10.36 10.94 -13.81
N PRO A 603 10.65 9.88 -13.01
CA PRO A 603 11.30 8.66 -13.48
C PRO A 603 10.62 8.04 -14.71
N ILE A 604 9.30 8.08 -14.74
CA ILE A 604 8.51 7.79 -15.94
C ILE A 604 8.02 9.12 -16.49
N GLU A 605 8.72 9.63 -17.51
CA GLU A 605 8.51 10.96 -18.08
C GLU A 605 7.13 11.15 -18.71
N LYS A 606 6.54 10.08 -19.25
CA LYS A 606 5.28 10.14 -19.99
C LYS A 606 4.38 8.95 -19.67
N ILE A 607 3.17 9.21 -19.20
CA ILE A 607 2.13 8.20 -18.96
C ILE A 607 0.85 8.65 -19.68
N ARG A 608 0.23 7.76 -20.47
CA ARG A 608 -1.03 8.02 -21.21
C ARG A 608 -0.97 9.36 -21.95
N GLU A 609 0.10 9.60 -22.66
CA GLU A 609 0.42 10.82 -23.41
C GLU A 609 0.60 12.11 -22.60
N SER A 610 0.57 12.04 -21.27
CA SER A 610 0.86 13.18 -20.40
C SER A 610 2.32 13.18 -19.96
N TYR A 611 3.02 14.29 -20.17
CA TYR A 611 4.37 14.56 -19.68
C TYR A 611 4.29 14.96 -18.21
N ARG A 612 5.22 14.47 -17.40
CA ARG A 612 5.18 14.55 -15.94
C ARG A 612 6.45 15.22 -15.39
N PHE A 613 6.27 16.23 -14.56
CA PHE A 613 7.33 16.91 -13.82
C PHE A 613 7.04 16.86 -12.34
N GLN A 614 8.06 16.60 -11.53
CA GLN A 614 7.93 16.51 -10.08
C GLN A 614 8.67 17.64 -9.36
N ILE A 615 8.07 18.07 -8.25
CA ILE A 615 8.65 18.95 -7.26
C ILE A 615 8.61 18.20 -5.94
N LEU A 616 9.77 17.91 -5.38
CA LEU A 616 9.87 17.16 -4.13
C LEU A 616 10.22 18.12 -3.00
N LEU A 617 9.39 18.15 -1.96
CA LEU A 617 9.63 18.90 -0.74
C LEU A 617 10.03 17.93 0.37
N ARG A 618 11.03 18.30 1.17
CA ARG A 618 11.48 17.54 2.33
C ARG A 618 11.74 18.47 3.51
N SER A 619 11.22 18.13 4.70
CA SER A 619 11.35 18.97 5.88
C SER A 619 11.34 18.17 7.18
N SER A 620 12.23 18.53 8.11
CA SER A 620 12.15 18.12 9.51
C SER A 620 11.12 18.95 10.31
N ALA A 621 10.58 20.02 9.71
CA ALA A 621 9.51 20.87 10.24
C ALA A 621 8.25 20.78 9.38
N PRO A 622 7.44 19.69 9.52
CA PRO A 622 6.33 19.38 8.59
C PRO A 622 5.29 20.49 8.48
N ALA A 623 5.05 21.25 9.56
CA ALA A 623 4.09 22.36 9.55
C ALA A 623 4.51 23.48 8.60
N ASP A 624 5.80 23.82 8.53
CA ASP A 624 6.34 24.82 7.58
C ASP A 624 6.05 24.39 6.14
N MET A 625 6.36 23.15 5.82
CA MET A 625 6.14 22.56 4.49
C MET A 625 4.66 22.51 4.10
N LEU A 626 3.79 21.95 4.95
CA LEU A 626 2.37 21.78 4.66
C LEU A 626 1.65 23.13 4.55
N ASN A 627 1.99 24.09 5.42
CA ASN A 627 1.43 25.45 5.36
C ASN A 627 1.88 26.19 4.09
N ALA A 628 3.13 26.04 3.66
CA ALA A 628 3.60 26.64 2.41
C ALA A 628 2.87 26.04 1.20
N VAL A 629 2.74 24.71 1.13
CA VAL A 629 1.98 24.04 0.08
C VAL A 629 0.53 24.55 0.07
N MET A 630 -0.10 24.67 1.23
CA MET A 630 -1.47 25.18 1.35
C MET A 630 -1.61 26.62 0.84
N ARG A 631 -0.74 27.53 1.28
CA ARG A 631 -0.77 28.94 0.81
C ARG A 631 -0.60 29.07 -0.69
N VAL A 632 0.39 28.35 -1.24
CA VAL A 632 0.68 28.40 -2.67
C VAL A 632 -0.46 27.82 -3.50
N THR A 633 -1.03 26.69 -3.07
CA THR A 633 -2.08 25.99 -3.85
C THR A 633 -3.46 26.63 -3.74
N THR A 634 -3.80 27.30 -2.62
CA THR A 634 -5.11 27.94 -2.42
C THR A 634 -5.32 29.12 -3.38
N GLY A 635 -4.27 29.85 -3.75
CA GLY A 635 -4.35 31.00 -4.68
C GLY A 635 -3.91 30.68 -6.11
N LEU A 636 -3.74 29.41 -6.46
CA LEU A 636 -3.13 29.01 -7.72
C LEU A 636 -4.18 28.87 -8.83
N SER A 637 -4.06 29.69 -9.88
CA SER A 637 -4.81 29.46 -11.12
C SER A 637 -4.11 28.42 -11.97
N ILE A 638 -4.68 27.22 -12.03
CA ILE A 638 -4.15 26.10 -12.82
C ILE A 638 -4.72 26.22 -14.24
N PRO A 639 -3.88 26.28 -15.30
CA PRO A 639 -4.34 26.29 -16.67
C PRO A 639 -5.20 25.04 -16.98
N TRP A 640 -6.22 25.19 -17.81
CA TRP A 640 -7.17 24.10 -18.12
C TRP A 640 -6.51 22.82 -18.69
N ASN A 641 -5.34 22.95 -19.31
CA ASN A 641 -4.57 21.86 -19.92
C ASN A 641 -3.45 21.31 -19.01
N VAL A 642 -3.33 21.79 -17.75
CA VAL A 642 -2.38 21.33 -16.76
C VAL A 642 -3.12 20.70 -15.60
N SER A 643 -2.57 19.65 -15.04
CA SER A 643 -3.06 19.02 -13.81
C SER A 643 -1.95 18.96 -12.77
N VAL A 644 -2.34 19.05 -11.50
CA VAL A 644 -1.41 19.03 -10.36
C VAL A 644 -1.89 17.99 -9.36
N ASP A 645 -1.05 17.00 -9.08
CA ASP A 645 -1.26 15.99 -8.05
C ASP A 645 -0.35 16.27 -6.85
N ILE A 646 -0.91 16.24 -5.65
CA ILE A 646 -0.13 16.43 -4.41
C ILE A 646 -0.17 15.13 -3.62
N ASP A 647 1.00 14.63 -3.27
CA ASP A 647 1.16 13.42 -2.47
C ASP A 647 1.95 13.70 -1.20
N VAL A 648 1.26 13.65 -0.06
CA VAL A 648 1.86 13.81 1.28
C VAL A 648 2.33 12.46 1.78
N ASP A 649 3.57 12.38 2.24
CA ASP A 649 4.25 11.14 2.62
C ASP A 649 4.14 10.07 1.53
N PRO A 650 4.72 10.33 0.35
CA PRO A 650 4.70 9.37 -0.74
C PRO A 650 5.41 8.08 -0.32
N VAL A 651 4.79 6.94 -0.62
CA VAL A 651 5.44 5.63 -0.43
C VAL A 651 6.19 5.19 -1.68
N ASP A 652 5.94 5.84 -2.81
CA ASP A 652 6.58 5.60 -4.10
C ASP A 652 6.81 6.92 -4.84
N LEU A 653 7.97 7.11 -5.44
CA LEU A 653 8.34 8.32 -6.19
C LEU A 653 8.42 8.08 -7.72
N LEU A 654 7.96 6.93 -8.22
CA LEU A 654 7.97 6.55 -9.63
C LEU A 654 6.79 7.11 -10.44
#